data_088caa3e427a9e6679a644dc4ecc1911
#
_entry.id   088caa3e427a9e6679a644dc4ecc1911
#
_cell.length_a   1.000
_cell.length_b   1.000
_cell.length_c   1.000
_cell.angle_alpha   90.00
_cell.angle_beta   90.00
_cell.angle_gamma   90.00
#
_symmetry.space_group_name_H-M   'P 1'
#
loop_
_entity.id
_entity.type
_entity.pdbx_description
1 polymer ?
#
loop_
_entity_poly.entity_id
_entity_poly.type
_entity_poly.pdbx_seq_one_letter_code
_entity_poly.pdbx_strand_id
1 'polypeptide(L)'
;MPFELHSDYQPAGDQPSAIQQLTEGLQNGEQYQTLLGVTGSGKTFTIAGVIQNIQRPVLVLTHNKTLVAQLYGEFRQFFPNNAVGYFVSYYDYYQPEAFIPVTNTYIEKDLSINEELDKLRLQATAQLLSGRRDIIIVASVSCIYGMGNPAEFENGIIRIQKGQAISRQGFLHSLVNSLYNRTQVDFSRGTFRVKGDTVDINLPYVDYGYRITFFDDFIESIESIDVITNMRIGKMDNAAIFPANLYLAPKDMMQQITYEIQDEMHAQVDYFTSQNKLVEAQRIRERVEYDLEMMRELGYCNGIENYSRFFDRRAPGSRPFCLLDYFPKDFMCIIDESHQTIPQVGGMYGGDRSRKLTLVEYGFRLPSAIDNRPLSFNEFENMIGQTIFVSATPGNYELEKTGGVVVEQVVRPTGLLDPPIEVRPSINQIDDLLEEIDQQVKKKGRVLVTTLTKRMAEEMDKYLHKININSKYIHSDVDALERVEILRQLRLGEIDVLVGVNLLREGLDLPEVTLVAVLDADKEGFLRNEKSLTQTAGRAARNADGKVIFYADKITMSMQRAIDETNRHREKQVAYNIEHNIIPKTVIKSKEQVFAQTSVLDIKGFDEHKSYAIDYDEDLVSRKVAEDEEEYKAVRTIPQLEKAIAQIKKKMNKAAKDMDFMEAAKLRDEMLALQEELRKMK
;
A
#
# COMPACT_ATOMS: atom_id res chain seq x y z
N MET A 1 -11.16 -15.35 -10.44
CA MET A 1 -12.23 -15.74 -9.48
C MET A 1 -13.16 -14.56 -9.28
N PRO A 2 -14.45 -14.74 -8.93
CA PRO A 2 -15.31 -13.63 -8.50
C PRO A 2 -14.98 -13.21 -7.07
N PHE A 3 -15.34 -11.97 -6.70
CA PHE A 3 -15.34 -11.57 -5.30
C PHE A 3 -16.50 -12.25 -4.57
N GLU A 4 -16.17 -12.90 -3.45
CA GLU A 4 -17.14 -13.55 -2.57
C GLU A 4 -17.01 -12.98 -1.17
N LEU A 5 -18.06 -12.26 -0.72
CA LEU A 5 -18.11 -11.67 0.62
C LEU A 5 -18.44 -12.73 1.66
N HIS A 6 -17.53 -12.96 2.59
CA HIS A 6 -17.73 -13.81 3.75
C HIS A 6 -17.95 -12.95 5.00
N SER A 7 -19.12 -13.06 5.61
CA SER A 7 -19.44 -12.33 6.84
C SER A 7 -20.56 -13.00 7.62
N ASP A 8 -20.43 -13.01 8.94
CA ASP A 8 -21.49 -13.41 9.85
C ASP A 8 -22.58 -12.34 9.98
N TYR A 9 -22.34 -11.14 9.45
CA TYR A 9 -23.26 -10.01 9.48
C TYR A 9 -24.07 -9.93 8.20
N GLN A 10 -25.32 -9.49 8.34
CA GLN A 10 -26.18 -9.12 7.23
C GLN A 10 -26.29 -7.60 7.16
N PRO A 11 -26.45 -7.01 5.96
CA PRO A 11 -26.66 -5.57 5.84
C PRO A 11 -27.86 -5.08 6.66
N ALA A 12 -27.69 -4.06 7.49
CA ALA A 12 -28.72 -3.51 8.35
C ALA A 12 -28.67 -1.97 8.38
N GLY A 13 -29.71 -1.35 8.89
CA GLY A 13 -29.84 0.10 8.92
C GLY A 13 -29.90 0.70 7.51
N ASP A 14 -29.07 1.70 7.26
CA ASP A 14 -28.96 2.36 5.95
C ASP A 14 -28.09 1.55 4.96
N GLN A 15 -27.39 0.48 5.39
CA GLN A 15 -26.43 -0.25 4.55
C GLN A 15 -27.05 -0.86 3.29
N PRO A 16 -28.24 -1.54 3.32
CA PRO A 16 -28.82 -2.10 2.10
C PRO A 16 -29.09 -1.05 1.04
N SER A 17 -29.66 0.09 1.43
CA SER A 17 -29.95 1.22 0.54
C SER A 17 -28.66 1.86 0.02
N ALA A 18 -27.64 2.02 0.87
CA ALA A 18 -26.35 2.58 0.48
C ALA A 18 -25.61 1.67 -0.53
N ILE A 19 -25.59 0.36 -0.28
CA ILE A 19 -25.01 -0.62 -1.23
C ILE A 19 -25.72 -0.54 -2.57
N GLN A 20 -27.06 -0.51 -2.57
CA GLN A 20 -27.83 -0.45 -3.80
C GLN A 20 -27.55 0.84 -4.58
N GLN A 21 -27.66 2.01 -3.92
CA GLN A 21 -27.47 3.31 -4.57
C GLN A 21 -26.05 3.45 -5.18
N LEU A 22 -25.01 3.07 -4.42
CA LEU A 22 -23.63 3.13 -4.90
C LEU A 22 -23.38 2.15 -6.05
N THR A 23 -23.97 0.94 -5.99
CA THR A 23 -23.86 -0.05 -7.06
C THR A 23 -24.54 0.44 -8.33
N GLU A 24 -25.77 0.94 -8.23
CA GLU A 24 -26.54 1.49 -9.37
C GLU A 24 -25.81 2.68 -10.01
N GLY A 25 -25.27 3.62 -9.20
CA GLY A 25 -24.49 4.74 -9.70
C GLY A 25 -23.26 4.30 -10.49
N LEU A 26 -22.50 3.30 -9.98
CA LEU A 26 -21.35 2.74 -10.72
C LEU A 26 -21.78 2.07 -12.03
N GLN A 27 -22.89 1.31 -12.02
CA GLN A 27 -23.42 0.66 -13.22
C GLN A 27 -23.94 1.66 -14.24
N ASN A 28 -24.50 2.78 -13.80
CA ASN A 28 -24.96 3.88 -14.64
C ASN A 28 -23.82 4.76 -15.19
N GLY A 29 -22.57 4.49 -14.78
CA GLY A 29 -21.40 5.22 -15.27
C GLY A 29 -21.09 6.51 -14.51
N GLU A 30 -21.68 6.75 -13.34
CA GLU A 30 -21.33 7.90 -12.50
C GLU A 30 -19.84 7.86 -12.15
N GLN A 31 -19.15 8.95 -12.45
CA GLN A 31 -17.70 9.03 -12.22
C GLN A 31 -17.35 9.20 -10.73
N TYR A 32 -18.16 9.96 -10.00
CA TYR A 32 -17.92 10.28 -8.60
C TYR A 32 -19.19 10.08 -7.77
N GLN A 33 -19.05 9.42 -6.63
CA GLN A 33 -20.10 9.26 -5.63
C GLN A 33 -19.54 9.53 -4.24
N THR A 34 -20.36 10.00 -3.30
CA THR A 34 -19.96 10.24 -1.92
C THR A 34 -20.81 9.41 -0.97
N LEU A 35 -20.17 8.55 -0.18
CA LEU A 35 -20.77 7.88 0.97
C LEU A 35 -20.52 8.73 2.23
N LEU A 36 -21.57 9.39 2.71
CA LEU A 36 -21.56 10.07 4.01
C LEU A 36 -21.93 9.05 5.08
N GLY A 37 -20.94 8.54 5.80
CA GLY A 37 -21.17 7.51 6.81
C GLY A 37 -20.59 7.89 8.16
N VAL A 38 -21.44 7.94 9.19
CA VAL A 38 -20.99 8.24 10.55
C VAL A 38 -20.05 7.18 11.10
N THR A 39 -19.26 7.53 12.12
CA THR A 39 -18.36 6.58 12.78
C THR A 39 -19.17 5.40 13.37
N GLY A 40 -18.76 4.17 13.05
CA GLY A 40 -19.41 2.95 13.54
C GLY A 40 -20.65 2.51 12.76
N SER A 41 -21.00 3.16 11.64
CA SER A 41 -22.10 2.71 10.78
C SER A 41 -21.78 1.48 9.91
N GLY A 42 -20.51 1.02 9.89
CA GLY A 42 -20.08 -0.13 9.09
C GLY A 42 -19.77 0.21 7.65
N LYS A 43 -19.17 1.39 7.38
CA LYS A 43 -18.78 1.84 6.03
C LYS A 43 -17.99 0.80 5.24
N THR A 44 -17.00 0.15 5.89
CA THR A 44 -16.17 -0.87 5.25
C THR A 44 -17.00 -2.06 4.75
N PHE A 45 -17.97 -2.50 5.54
CA PHE A 45 -18.90 -3.56 5.16
C PHE A 45 -19.78 -3.17 3.96
N THR A 46 -20.29 -1.93 3.96
CA THR A 46 -21.05 -1.38 2.82
C THR A 46 -20.20 -1.37 1.55
N ILE A 47 -18.96 -0.91 1.64
CA ILE A 47 -18.02 -0.92 0.52
C ILE A 47 -17.70 -2.36 0.06
N ALA A 48 -17.54 -3.31 0.99
CA ALA A 48 -17.37 -4.72 0.65
C ALA A 48 -18.57 -5.27 -0.14
N GLY A 49 -19.80 -4.91 0.24
CA GLY A 49 -21.01 -5.25 -0.52
C GLY A 49 -21.02 -4.66 -1.93
N VAL A 50 -20.57 -3.41 -2.10
CA VAL A 50 -20.43 -2.78 -3.42
C VAL A 50 -19.38 -3.50 -4.26
N ILE A 51 -18.22 -3.84 -3.69
CA ILE A 51 -17.14 -4.59 -4.37
C ILE A 51 -17.67 -5.93 -4.88
N GLN A 52 -18.39 -6.68 -4.04
CA GLN A 52 -19.02 -7.94 -4.43
C GLN A 52 -19.98 -7.77 -5.61
N ASN A 53 -20.75 -6.69 -5.67
CA ASN A 53 -21.73 -6.47 -6.74
C ASN A 53 -21.07 -6.04 -8.06
N ILE A 54 -19.96 -5.31 -8.00
CA ILE A 54 -19.32 -4.68 -9.18
C ILE A 54 -18.27 -5.59 -9.83
N GLN A 55 -17.62 -6.48 -9.09
CA GLN A 55 -16.70 -7.49 -9.64
C GLN A 55 -15.53 -6.91 -10.45
N ARG A 56 -14.93 -5.78 -10.03
CA ARG A 56 -13.77 -5.15 -10.68
C ARG A 56 -12.62 -4.96 -9.69
N PRO A 57 -11.35 -4.91 -10.16
CA PRO A 57 -10.22 -4.57 -9.31
C PRO A 57 -10.43 -3.24 -8.58
N VAL A 58 -9.96 -3.16 -7.34
CA VAL A 58 -10.24 -2.04 -6.44
C VAL A 58 -8.95 -1.49 -5.83
N LEU A 59 -8.79 -0.18 -5.89
CA LEU A 59 -7.83 0.56 -5.07
C LEU A 59 -8.58 1.23 -3.92
N VAL A 60 -8.21 0.90 -2.68
CA VAL A 60 -8.67 1.60 -1.47
C VAL A 60 -7.56 2.51 -0.98
N LEU A 61 -7.75 3.81 -1.07
CA LEU A 61 -6.76 4.82 -0.71
C LEU A 61 -7.13 5.50 0.60
N THR A 62 -6.19 5.59 1.53
CA THR A 62 -6.36 6.33 2.79
C THR A 62 -5.10 7.11 3.18
N HIS A 63 -5.22 8.06 4.11
CA HIS A 63 -4.19 9.06 4.40
C HIS A 63 -3.07 8.59 5.34
N ASN A 64 -3.23 7.47 6.06
CA ASN A 64 -2.19 7.01 6.99
C ASN A 64 -2.03 5.47 7.04
N LYS A 65 -0.84 5.01 7.50
CA LYS A 65 -0.50 3.58 7.58
C LYS A 65 -1.39 2.79 8.54
N THR A 66 -1.86 3.39 9.63
CA THR A 66 -2.70 2.71 10.63
C THR A 66 -4.07 2.35 10.06
N LEU A 67 -4.69 3.29 9.33
CA LEU A 67 -5.96 3.02 8.64
C LEU A 67 -5.79 2.00 7.51
N VAL A 68 -4.69 2.05 6.76
CA VAL A 68 -4.38 1.02 5.75
C VAL A 68 -4.34 -0.35 6.39
N ALA A 69 -3.65 -0.51 7.53
CA ALA A 69 -3.56 -1.78 8.24
C ALA A 69 -4.93 -2.28 8.74
N GLN A 70 -5.74 -1.38 9.29
CA GLN A 70 -7.09 -1.71 9.74
C GLN A 70 -7.97 -2.18 8.57
N LEU A 71 -8.05 -1.38 7.49
CA LEU A 71 -8.85 -1.72 6.31
C LEU A 71 -8.38 -2.99 5.62
N TYR A 72 -7.06 -3.18 5.53
CA TYR A 72 -6.47 -4.41 5.01
C TYR A 72 -6.93 -5.64 5.81
N GLY A 73 -6.89 -5.57 7.14
CA GLY A 73 -7.38 -6.63 8.01
C GLY A 73 -8.88 -6.90 7.84
N GLU A 74 -9.70 -5.84 7.77
CA GLU A 74 -11.14 -5.94 7.54
C GLU A 74 -11.46 -6.57 6.17
N PHE A 75 -10.83 -6.10 5.07
CA PHE A 75 -11.05 -6.66 3.74
C PHE A 75 -10.55 -8.10 3.61
N ARG A 76 -9.47 -8.48 4.27
CA ARG A 76 -9.03 -9.89 4.31
C ARG A 76 -10.02 -10.81 5.01
N GLN A 77 -10.70 -10.33 6.05
CA GLN A 77 -11.75 -11.09 6.70
C GLN A 77 -12.99 -11.21 5.81
N PHE A 78 -13.35 -10.14 5.10
CA PHE A 78 -14.49 -10.15 4.18
C PHE A 78 -14.23 -10.93 2.90
N PHE A 79 -13.01 -11.00 2.41
CA PHE A 79 -12.61 -11.64 1.17
C PHE A 79 -11.44 -12.62 1.37
N PRO A 80 -11.64 -13.71 2.15
CA PRO A 80 -10.56 -14.62 2.51
C PRO A 80 -9.98 -15.42 1.35
N ASN A 81 -10.73 -15.57 0.24
CA ASN A 81 -10.34 -16.31 -0.95
C ASN A 81 -9.87 -15.42 -2.11
N ASN A 82 -10.00 -14.10 -1.97
CA ASN A 82 -9.61 -13.14 -3.00
C ASN A 82 -8.26 -12.47 -2.68
N ALA A 83 -7.65 -11.84 -3.66
CA ALA A 83 -6.37 -11.18 -3.49
C ALA A 83 -6.55 -9.82 -2.79
N VAL A 84 -6.12 -9.71 -1.55
CA VAL A 84 -6.06 -8.43 -0.83
C VAL A 84 -4.60 -8.07 -0.60
N GLY A 85 -4.15 -6.96 -1.19
CA GLY A 85 -2.78 -6.46 -1.11
C GLY A 85 -2.64 -5.24 -0.20
N TYR A 86 -1.45 -5.10 0.39
CA TYR A 86 -1.08 -4.00 1.29
C TYR A 86 0.01 -3.14 0.66
N PHE A 87 -0.22 -1.84 0.51
CA PHE A 87 0.73 -0.96 -0.16
C PHE A 87 0.92 0.37 0.58
N VAL A 88 2.02 0.46 1.34
CA VAL A 88 2.40 1.68 2.07
C VAL A 88 3.86 2.03 1.81
N SER A 89 4.35 3.15 2.33
CA SER A 89 5.78 3.44 2.35
C SER A 89 6.54 2.37 3.16
N TYR A 90 7.57 1.79 2.57
CA TYR A 90 8.38 0.72 3.17
C TYR A 90 9.48 1.23 4.12
N TYR A 91 9.48 2.53 4.42
CA TYR A 91 10.41 3.10 5.38
C TYR A 91 9.84 3.10 6.80
N ASP A 92 10.61 2.61 7.78
CA ASP A 92 10.32 2.82 9.20
C ASP A 92 10.67 4.25 9.58
N TYR A 93 11.81 4.72 9.10
CA TYR A 93 12.26 6.10 9.22
C TYR A 93 12.65 6.64 7.84
N TYR A 94 12.30 7.89 7.57
CA TYR A 94 12.64 8.57 6.33
C TYR A 94 12.89 10.06 6.55
N GLN A 95 14.13 10.48 6.38
CA GLN A 95 14.53 11.87 6.31
C GLN A 95 14.89 12.21 4.86
N PRO A 96 14.10 13.03 4.17
CA PRO A 96 14.41 13.42 2.81
C PRO A 96 15.63 14.30 2.76
N GLU A 97 16.46 14.13 1.72
CA GLU A 97 17.55 15.04 1.40
C GLU A 97 17.02 16.46 1.19
N ALA A 98 17.66 17.45 1.81
CA ALA A 98 17.26 18.85 1.70
C ALA A 98 18.45 19.80 1.84
N PHE A 99 18.33 20.99 1.29
CA PHE A 99 19.28 22.07 1.53
C PHE A 99 18.55 23.32 2.01
N ILE A 100 19.07 23.94 3.07
CA ILE A 100 18.53 25.17 3.66
C ILE A 100 19.49 26.31 3.34
N PRO A 101 19.20 27.14 2.30
CA PRO A 101 20.13 28.18 1.86
C PRO A 101 20.46 29.22 2.91
N VAL A 102 19.49 29.59 3.77
CA VAL A 102 19.66 30.63 4.80
C VAL A 102 20.75 30.26 5.82
N THR A 103 20.81 28.99 6.20
CA THR A 103 21.80 28.49 7.17
C THR A 103 22.97 27.77 6.51
N ASN A 104 22.95 27.64 5.16
CA ASN A 104 23.91 26.85 4.39
C ASN A 104 24.03 25.41 4.92
N THR A 105 22.92 24.84 5.33
CA THR A 105 22.86 23.49 5.94
C THR A 105 22.36 22.47 4.91
N TYR A 106 23.18 21.46 4.62
CA TYR A 106 22.77 20.29 3.87
C TYR A 106 22.32 19.20 4.83
N ILE A 107 21.13 18.68 4.58
CA ILE A 107 20.53 17.54 5.30
C ILE A 107 20.65 16.33 4.38
N GLU A 108 21.45 15.37 4.79
CA GLU A 108 21.64 14.14 4.06
C GLU A 108 20.37 13.27 4.14
N LYS A 109 20.11 12.51 3.07
CA LYS A 109 19.03 11.51 3.07
C LYS A 109 19.39 10.41 4.07
N ASP A 110 18.49 10.17 5.02
CA ASP A 110 18.59 9.07 5.97
C ASP A 110 17.31 8.25 5.96
N LEU A 111 17.45 6.92 5.94
CA LEU A 111 16.31 6.01 5.85
C LEU A 111 16.61 4.65 6.48
N SER A 112 15.56 4.04 7.00
CA SER A 112 15.54 2.64 7.44
C SER A 112 14.45 1.91 6.68
N ILE A 113 14.82 0.86 5.95
CA ILE A 113 13.90 0.02 5.17
C ILE A 113 13.35 -1.08 6.07
N ASN A 114 12.04 -1.26 6.00
CA ASN A 114 11.36 -2.39 6.60
C ASN A 114 11.16 -3.48 5.55
N GLU A 115 11.87 -4.59 5.69
CA GLU A 115 11.85 -5.70 4.73
C GLU A 115 10.48 -6.36 4.57
N GLU A 116 9.67 -6.39 5.64
CA GLU A 116 8.32 -6.95 5.58
C GLU A 116 7.37 -6.05 4.79
N LEU A 117 7.48 -4.72 4.97
CA LEU A 117 6.69 -3.77 4.18
C LEU A 117 7.11 -3.77 2.71
N ASP A 118 8.40 -3.96 2.43
CA ASP A 118 8.90 -4.10 1.05
C ASP A 118 8.37 -5.37 0.39
N LYS A 119 8.37 -6.51 1.10
CA LYS A 119 7.72 -7.75 0.67
C LYS A 119 6.26 -7.54 0.30
N LEU A 120 5.47 -6.89 1.18
CA LEU A 120 4.05 -6.65 0.95
C LEU A 120 3.81 -5.75 -0.27
N ARG A 121 4.67 -4.77 -0.53
CA ARG A 121 4.62 -3.94 -1.74
C ARG A 121 4.88 -4.75 -3.00
N LEU A 122 5.93 -5.57 -3.01
CA LEU A 122 6.24 -6.47 -4.12
C LEU A 122 5.08 -7.46 -4.35
N GLN A 123 4.50 -8.00 -3.27
CA GLN A 123 3.33 -8.89 -3.35
C GLN A 123 2.13 -8.20 -4.00
N ALA A 124 1.78 -6.98 -3.58
CA ALA A 124 0.69 -6.21 -4.16
C ALA A 124 0.92 -5.95 -5.66
N THR A 125 2.15 -5.60 -6.04
CA THR A 125 2.53 -5.38 -7.44
C THR A 125 2.43 -6.66 -8.26
N ALA A 126 2.94 -7.79 -7.74
CA ALA A 126 2.86 -9.09 -8.39
C ALA A 126 1.39 -9.56 -8.54
N GLN A 127 0.53 -9.33 -7.55
CA GLN A 127 -0.90 -9.61 -7.64
C GLN A 127 -1.57 -8.84 -8.79
N LEU A 128 -1.26 -7.55 -8.96
CA LEU A 128 -1.82 -6.73 -10.03
C LEU A 128 -1.43 -7.24 -11.44
N LEU A 129 -0.24 -7.82 -11.58
CA LEU A 129 0.27 -8.36 -12.85
C LEU A 129 0.08 -9.88 -12.99
N SER A 130 -0.63 -10.52 -12.05
CA SER A 130 -0.91 -11.96 -12.09
C SER A 130 -1.99 -12.36 -13.10
N GLY A 131 -2.68 -11.40 -13.71
CA GLY A 131 -3.84 -11.64 -14.58
C GLY A 131 -5.19 -11.78 -13.83
N ARG A 132 -5.17 -11.85 -12.49
CA ARG A 132 -6.38 -11.87 -11.67
C ARG A 132 -7.13 -10.54 -11.75
N ARG A 133 -8.45 -10.61 -11.57
CA ARG A 133 -9.31 -9.42 -11.55
C ARG A 133 -9.97 -9.19 -10.19
N ASP A 134 -9.94 -10.17 -9.32
CA ASP A 134 -10.50 -10.16 -7.97
C ASP A 134 -9.46 -9.63 -6.94
N ILE A 135 -8.98 -8.40 -7.17
CA ILE A 135 -7.88 -7.79 -6.42
C ILE A 135 -8.34 -6.53 -5.72
N ILE A 136 -8.08 -6.44 -4.43
CA ILE A 136 -8.24 -5.23 -3.61
C ILE A 136 -6.86 -4.81 -3.11
N ILE A 137 -6.38 -3.65 -3.50
CA ILE A 137 -5.16 -3.06 -2.93
C ILE A 137 -5.53 -1.95 -1.97
N VAL A 138 -5.16 -2.11 -0.71
CA VAL A 138 -5.31 -1.07 0.31
C VAL A 138 -4.01 -0.31 0.42
N ALA A 139 -4.04 0.99 0.10
CA ALA A 139 -2.85 1.81 -0.04
C ALA A 139 -2.90 3.11 0.75
N SER A 140 -1.72 3.59 1.16
CA SER A 140 -1.55 4.99 1.58
C SER A 140 -1.21 5.89 0.39
N VAL A 141 -1.15 7.20 0.62
CA VAL A 141 -0.72 8.18 -0.42
C VAL A 141 0.67 7.89 -1.02
N SER A 142 1.43 6.95 -0.47
CA SER A 142 2.68 6.48 -1.10
C SER A 142 2.47 5.84 -2.48
N CYS A 143 1.25 5.45 -2.83
CA CYS A 143 0.90 4.88 -4.14
C CYS A 143 1.04 5.86 -5.31
N ILE A 144 1.07 7.20 -5.05
CA ILE A 144 1.28 8.21 -6.09
C ILE A 144 2.74 8.55 -6.35
N TYR A 145 3.67 7.96 -5.59
CA TYR A 145 5.11 8.15 -5.79
C TYR A 145 5.67 7.23 -6.87
N GLY A 146 6.81 7.63 -7.43
CA GLY A 146 7.48 6.91 -8.50
C GLY A 146 7.77 5.45 -8.16
N MET A 147 7.43 4.58 -9.09
CA MET A 147 7.74 3.15 -9.13
C MET A 147 8.39 2.81 -10.48
N GLY A 148 8.88 1.57 -10.63
CA GLY A 148 9.39 1.09 -11.91
C GLY A 148 8.30 1.05 -12.99
N ASN A 149 8.75 0.93 -14.24
CA ASN A 149 7.85 0.79 -15.39
C ASN A 149 7.09 -0.55 -15.32
N PRO A 150 5.75 -0.57 -15.30
CA PRO A 150 4.99 -1.83 -15.25
C PRO A 150 5.26 -2.76 -16.44
N ALA A 151 5.52 -2.23 -17.64
CA ALA A 151 5.83 -3.04 -18.81
C ALA A 151 7.18 -3.76 -18.64
N GLU A 152 8.20 -3.07 -18.12
CA GLU A 152 9.51 -3.70 -17.85
C GLU A 152 9.40 -4.75 -16.74
N PHE A 153 8.60 -4.48 -15.70
CA PHE A 153 8.35 -5.45 -14.65
C PHE A 153 7.61 -6.68 -15.18
N GLU A 154 6.62 -6.51 -16.05
CA GLU A 154 5.90 -7.61 -16.72
C GLU A 154 6.82 -8.43 -17.62
N ASN A 155 7.68 -7.78 -18.40
CA ASN A 155 8.68 -8.44 -19.25
C ASN A 155 9.70 -9.25 -18.42
N GLY A 156 9.95 -8.82 -17.18
CA GLY A 156 10.82 -9.53 -16.24
C GLY A 156 10.18 -10.75 -15.56
N ILE A 157 8.89 -11.04 -15.78
CA ILE A 157 8.22 -12.21 -15.18
C ILE A 157 8.68 -13.47 -15.92
N ILE A 158 9.30 -14.41 -15.19
CA ILE A 158 9.71 -15.70 -15.73
C ILE A 158 8.56 -16.67 -15.51
N ARG A 159 7.95 -17.12 -16.62
CA ARG A 159 6.86 -18.10 -16.60
C ARG A 159 7.42 -19.45 -16.97
N ILE A 160 7.13 -20.46 -16.16
CA ILE A 160 7.66 -21.83 -16.35
C ILE A 160 6.55 -22.84 -16.21
N GLN A 161 6.69 -23.93 -16.97
CA GLN A 161 5.77 -25.06 -16.94
C GLN A 161 6.55 -26.38 -16.90
N LYS A 162 6.00 -27.38 -16.21
CA LYS A 162 6.55 -28.73 -16.19
C LYS A 162 6.60 -29.30 -17.61
N GLY A 163 7.74 -29.86 -18.00
CA GLY A 163 7.98 -30.35 -19.33
C GLY A 163 8.46 -29.29 -20.35
N GLN A 164 8.51 -28.01 -19.96
CA GLN A 164 9.01 -26.94 -20.82
C GLN A 164 10.46 -27.16 -21.23
N ALA A 165 10.74 -26.92 -22.51
CA ALA A 165 12.09 -27.00 -23.09
C ALA A 165 12.83 -25.69 -22.82
N ILE A 166 13.65 -25.65 -21.79
CA ILE A 166 14.53 -24.53 -21.44
C ILE A 166 15.82 -25.07 -20.84
N SER A 167 16.97 -24.57 -21.32
CA SER A 167 18.23 -24.97 -20.71
C SER A 167 18.37 -24.37 -19.31
N ARG A 168 18.93 -25.17 -18.36
CA ARG A 168 19.18 -24.66 -17.01
C ARG A 168 20.01 -23.36 -17.04
N GLN A 169 20.98 -23.24 -17.94
CA GLN A 169 21.78 -22.01 -18.04
C GLN A 169 20.96 -20.81 -18.52
N GLY A 170 20.06 -21.01 -19.49
CA GLY A 170 19.12 -19.98 -19.94
C GLY A 170 18.21 -19.52 -18.80
N PHE A 171 17.65 -20.48 -18.06
CA PHE A 171 16.84 -20.18 -16.89
C PHE A 171 17.58 -19.38 -15.80
N LEU A 172 18.84 -19.76 -15.50
CA LEU A 172 19.67 -18.99 -14.55
C LEU A 172 19.96 -17.57 -15.06
N HIS A 173 20.11 -17.39 -16.35
CA HIS A 173 20.30 -16.07 -16.95
C HIS A 173 19.03 -15.21 -16.82
N SER A 174 17.86 -15.80 -17.03
CA SER A 174 16.57 -15.13 -16.81
C SER A 174 16.41 -14.69 -15.35
N LEU A 175 16.79 -15.53 -14.37
CA LEU A 175 16.76 -15.14 -12.95
C LEU A 175 17.66 -13.93 -12.66
N VAL A 176 18.87 -13.91 -13.20
CA VAL A 176 19.79 -12.77 -13.04
C VAL A 176 19.25 -11.50 -13.71
N ASN A 177 18.61 -11.62 -14.87
CA ASN A 177 17.97 -10.49 -15.55
C ASN A 177 16.76 -9.97 -14.77
N SER A 178 16.03 -10.84 -14.04
CA SER A 178 14.95 -10.49 -13.13
C SER A 178 15.45 -10.09 -11.73
N LEU A 179 16.74 -9.73 -11.61
CA LEU A 179 17.42 -9.19 -10.43
C LEU A 179 17.56 -10.17 -9.25
N TYR A 180 17.49 -11.48 -9.49
CA TYR A 180 17.84 -12.48 -8.47
C TYR A 180 19.36 -12.65 -8.37
N ASN A 181 19.87 -12.69 -7.15
CA ASN A 181 21.30 -12.88 -6.90
C ASN A 181 21.62 -14.36 -6.62
N ARG A 182 22.71 -14.85 -7.23
CA ARG A 182 23.19 -16.21 -6.94
C ARG A 182 23.91 -16.26 -5.61
N THR A 183 23.52 -17.20 -4.74
CA THR A 183 24.18 -17.42 -3.46
C THR A 183 24.59 -18.88 -3.26
N GLN A 184 25.53 -19.13 -2.33
CA GLN A 184 25.89 -20.46 -1.87
C GLN A 184 25.69 -20.63 -0.36
N VAL A 185 25.67 -19.54 0.39
CA VAL A 185 25.71 -19.55 1.88
C VAL A 185 24.42 -18.99 2.44
N ASP A 186 24.09 -17.75 2.11
CA ASP A 186 22.92 -17.06 2.64
C ASP A 186 21.76 -17.14 1.63
N PHE A 187 20.69 -17.87 2.00
CA PHE A 187 19.50 -18.01 1.18
C PHE A 187 18.45 -16.99 1.56
N SER A 188 18.84 -15.72 1.48
CA SER A 188 17.97 -14.56 1.73
C SER A 188 16.97 -14.31 0.59
N ARG A 189 15.98 -13.46 0.81
CA ARG A 189 14.96 -13.08 -0.19
C ARG A 189 15.61 -12.50 -1.45
N GLY A 190 15.08 -12.85 -2.62
CA GLY A 190 15.61 -12.41 -3.91
C GLY A 190 16.91 -13.12 -4.32
N THR A 191 17.21 -14.27 -3.70
CA THR A 191 18.38 -15.07 -4.07
C THR A 191 18.00 -16.45 -4.62
N PHE A 192 18.91 -17.05 -5.39
CA PHE A 192 18.78 -18.44 -5.83
C PHE A 192 20.07 -19.20 -5.63
N ARG A 193 19.94 -20.52 -5.43
CA ARG A 193 21.10 -21.43 -5.32
C ARG A 193 20.94 -22.62 -6.25
N VAL A 194 22.06 -23.16 -6.69
CA VAL A 194 22.12 -24.27 -7.65
C VAL A 194 22.82 -25.45 -7.01
N LYS A 195 22.16 -26.60 -6.99
CA LYS A 195 22.70 -27.88 -6.49
C LYS A 195 22.45 -28.98 -7.54
N GLY A 196 23.48 -29.33 -8.32
CA GLY A 196 23.32 -30.29 -9.41
C GLY A 196 22.31 -29.78 -10.45
N ASP A 197 21.27 -30.56 -10.70
CA ASP A 197 20.20 -30.23 -11.65
C ASP A 197 19.01 -29.50 -10.99
N THR A 198 19.18 -29.08 -9.74
CA THR A 198 18.12 -28.41 -8.97
C THR A 198 18.48 -26.94 -8.75
N VAL A 199 17.51 -26.05 -8.94
CA VAL A 199 17.57 -24.61 -8.67
C VAL A 199 16.54 -24.29 -7.60
N ASP A 200 16.99 -23.85 -6.42
CA ASP A 200 16.13 -23.32 -5.36
C ASP A 200 16.12 -21.80 -5.44
N ILE A 201 14.93 -21.18 -5.37
CA ILE A 201 14.71 -19.74 -5.49
C ILE A 201 13.95 -19.25 -4.28
N ASN A 202 14.48 -18.25 -3.57
CA ASN A 202 13.78 -17.58 -2.47
C ASN A 202 13.08 -16.35 -3.01
N LEU A 203 11.76 -16.39 -3.05
CA LEU A 203 10.91 -15.35 -3.64
C LEU A 203 10.80 -14.15 -2.69
N PRO A 204 11.02 -12.90 -3.15
CA PRO A 204 11.03 -11.74 -2.26
C PRO A 204 9.63 -11.24 -1.83
N TYR A 205 8.57 -11.70 -2.48
CA TYR A 205 7.19 -11.25 -2.31
C TYR A 205 6.27 -12.23 -1.56
N VAL A 206 6.79 -13.40 -1.15
CA VAL A 206 6.07 -14.44 -0.39
C VAL A 206 7.02 -15.11 0.61
N ASP A 207 6.50 -15.94 1.52
CA ASP A 207 7.29 -16.62 2.57
C ASP A 207 7.69 -18.06 2.20
N TYR A 208 7.57 -18.44 0.95
CA TYR A 208 8.02 -19.72 0.41
C TYR A 208 8.94 -19.50 -0.79
N GLY A 209 9.66 -20.53 -1.17
CA GLY A 209 10.49 -20.55 -2.36
C GLY A 209 10.02 -21.55 -3.40
N TYR A 210 10.62 -21.52 -4.57
CA TYR A 210 10.44 -22.55 -5.58
C TYR A 210 11.69 -23.43 -5.68
N ARG A 211 11.47 -24.71 -5.92
CA ARG A 211 12.48 -25.70 -6.30
C ARG A 211 12.14 -26.21 -7.69
N ILE A 212 13.05 -25.94 -8.62
CA ILE A 212 12.93 -26.34 -10.01
C ILE A 212 13.96 -27.42 -10.27
N THR A 213 13.53 -28.62 -10.67
CA THR A 213 14.42 -29.72 -11.06
C THR A 213 14.48 -29.83 -12.56
N PHE A 214 15.67 -29.90 -13.12
CA PHE A 214 15.91 -30.05 -14.54
C PHE A 214 16.33 -31.49 -14.87
N PHE A 215 15.83 -31.97 -15.99
CA PHE A 215 16.35 -33.19 -16.62
C PHE A 215 16.80 -32.84 -18.02
N ASP A 216 18.12 -32.79 -18.25
CA ASP A 216 18.76 -32.24 -19.47
C ASP A 216 18.30 -30.78 -19.69
N ASP A 217 17.68 -30.47 -20.82
CA ASP A 217 17.15 -29.16 -21.18
C ASP A 217 15.62 -29.04 -20.97
N PHE A 218 15.06 -29.77 -20.01
CA PHE A 218 13.64 -29.73 -19.70
C PHE A 218 13.39 -29.55 -18.19
N ILE A 219 12.31 -28.85 -17.83
CA ILE A 219 11.83 -28.76 -16.46
C ILE A 219 11.14 -30.07 -16.10
N GLU A 220 11.72 -30.87 -15.22
CA GLU A 220 11.15 -32.14 -14.75
C GLU A 220 10.05 -31.92 -13.70
N SER A 221 10.31 -31.03 -12.73
CA SER A 221 9.34 -30.73 -11.66
C SER A 221 9.50 -29.31 -11.14
N ILE A 222 8.35 -28.77 -10.68
CA ILE A 222 8.23 -27.50 -9.99
C ILE A 222 7.60 -27.78 -8.63
N GLU A 223 8.27 -27.37 -7.56
CA GLU A 223 7.82 -27.58 -6.18
C GLU A 223 7.88 -26.27 -5.40
N SER A 224 6.90 -26.02 -4.54
CA SER A 224 7.01 -24.98 -3.50
C SER A 224 7.71 -25.56 -2.28
N ILE A 225 8.63 -24.79 -1.69
CA ILE A 225 9.43 -25.20 -0.53
C ILE A 225 9.37 -24.15 0.57
N ASP A 226 9.40 -24.60 1.80
CA ASP A 226 9.68 -23.75 2.94
C ASP A 226 11.15 -23.33 2.91
N VAL A 227 11.44 -22.04 2.92
CA VAL A 227 12.79 -21.48 2.74
C VAL A 227 13.69 -21.73 3.95
N ILE A 228 13.12 -21.94 5.15
CA ILE A 228 13.82 -22.16 6.41
C ILE A 228 14.16 -23.65 6.58
N THR A 229 13.14 -24.51 6.47
CA THR A 229 13.27 -25.95 6.70
C THR A 229 13.70 -26.72 5.45
N ASN A 230 13.62 -26.12 4.27
CA ASN A 230 13.83 -26.75 2.97
C ASN A 230 12.85 -27.88 2.64
N MET A 231 11.77 -28.01 3.40
CA MET A 231 10.77 -29.04 3.20
C MET A 231 9.83 -28.64 2.04
N ARG A 232 9.41 -29.65 1.29
CA ARG A 232 8.43 -29.44 0.22
C ARG A 232 7.06 -29.14 0.83
N ILE A 233 6.44 -28.05 0.34
CA ILE A 233 5.07 -27.65 0.68
C ILE A 233 4.08 -28.27 -0.31
N GLY A 234 4.35 -28.16 -1.63
CA GLY A 234 3.46 -28.63 -2.68
C GLY A 234 4.16 -28.90 -4.00
N LYS A 235 3.46 -29.51 -4.94
CA LYS A 235 3.86 -29.61 -6.37
C LYS A 235 2.93 -28.79 -7.22
N MET A 236 3.45 -28.27 -8.30
CA MET A 236 2.69 -27.47 -9.27
C MET A 236 3.14 -27.81 -10.69
N ASP A 237 2.26 -27.65 -11.66
CA ASP A 237 2.57 -27.90 -13.06
C ASP A 237 3.08 -26.65 -13.77
N ASN A 238 2.77 -25.46 -13.26
CA ASN A 238 3.26 -24.18 -13.77
C ASN A 238 3.57 -23.22 -12.63
N ALA A 239 4.42 -22.22 -12.89
CA ALA A 239 4.75 -21.15 -11.95
C ALA A 239 5.13 -19.86 -12.67
N ALA A 240 4.85 -18.72 -12.01
CA ALA A 240 5.34 -17.41 -12.40
C ALA A 240 6.31 -16.88 -11.34
N ILE A 241 7.49 -16.47 -11.76
CA ILE A 241 8.52 -15.88 -10.90
C ILE A 241 8.61 -14.40 -11.24
N PHE A 242 8.17 -13.55 -10.33
CA PHE A 242 8.19 -12.10 -10.50
C PHE A 242 9.56 -11.54 -10.18
N PRO A 243 9.95 -10.39 -10.77
CA PRO A 243 11.24 -9.76 -10.51
C PRO A 243 11.50 -9.50 -9.02
N ALA A 244 12.76 -9.57 -8.63
CA ALA A 244 13.16 -9.39 -7.25
C ALA A 244 13.14 -7.92 -6.76
N ASN A 245 13.00 -6.95 -7.68
CA ASN A 245 12.92 -5.53 -7.38
C ASN A 245 11.98 -4.83 -8.35
N LEU A 246 11.37 -3.71 -7.89
CA LEU A 246 10.46 -2.89 -8.70
C LEU A 246 11.18 -2.10 -9.82
N TYR A 247 12.47 -1.79 -9.66
CA TYR A 247 13.25 -1.05 -10.63
C TYR A 247 14.12 -2.02 -11.45
N LEU A 248 13.60 -2.47 -12.59
CA LEU A 248 14.34 -3.24 -13.57
C LEU A 248 15.04 -2.31 -14.56
N ALA A 249 16.34 -2.48 -14.73
CA ALA A 249 17.08 -1.88 -15.81
C ALA A 249 17.81 -2.99 -16.59
N PRO A 250 17.49 -3.22 -17.85
CA PRO A 250 18.22 -4.17 -18.68
C PRO A 250 19.70 -3.81 -18.70
N LYS A 251 20.58 -4.80 -18.48
CA LYS A 251 22.05 -4.57 -18.44
C LYS A 251 22.58 -3.94 -19.71
N ASP A 252 21.99 -4.27 -20.85
CA ASP A 252 22.37 -3.74 -22.17
C ASP A 252 22.11 -2.23 -22.29
N MET A 253 21.13 -1.71 -21.51
CA MET A 253 20.79 -0.29 -21.49
C MET A 253 21.62 0.51 -20.49
N MET A 254 22.27 -0.13 -19.51
CA MET A 254 23.00 0.56 -18.44
C MET A 254 24.13 1.45 -19.00
N GLN A 255 24.86 1.00 -20.03
CA GLN A 255 25.88 1.84 -20.67
C GLN A 255 25.29 3.11 -21.27
N GLN A 256 24.19 2.99 -22.01
CA GLN A 256 23.53 4.15 -22.62
C GLN A 256 22.96 5.10 -21.53
N ILE A 257 22.35 4.56 -20.48
CA ILE A 257 21.85 5.34 -19.34
C ILE A 257 22.99 6.14 -18.67
N THR A 258 24.12 5.51 -18.43
CA THR A 258 25.27 6.19 -17.81
C THR A 258 25.85 7.29 -18.72
N TYR A 259 25.85 7.12 -20.04
CA TYR A 259 26.24 8.20 -20.96
C TYR A 259 25.26 9.36 -20.95
N GLU A 260 23.95 9.11 -20.97
CA GLU A 260 22.93 10.15 -20.94
C GLU A 260 22.96 10.95 -19.63
N ILE A 261 23.22 10.28 -18.48
CA ILE A 261 23.42 10.96 -17.19
C ILE A 261 24.68 11.82 -17.23
N GLN A 262 25.77 11.31 -17.83
CA GLN A 262 27.03 12.04 -17.97
C GLN A 262 26.87 13.28 -18.84
N ASP A 263 26.11 13.19 -19.94
CA ASP A 263 25.82 14.33 -20.82
C ASP A 263 25.02 15.41 -20.09
N GLU A 264 23.99 15.04 -19.30
CA GLU A 264 23.24 16.00 -18.47
C GLU A 264 24.16 16.64 -17.42
N MET A 265 25.07 15.88 -16.81
CA MET A 265 26.06 16.41 -15.87
C MET A 265 26.96 17.45 -16.53
N HIS A 266 27.51 17.17 -17.69
CA HIS A 266 28.35 18.13 -18.40
C HIS A 266 27.58 19.42 -18.73
N ALA A 267 26.36 19.30 -19.26
CA ALA A 267 25.53 20.46 -19.53
C ALA A 267 25.25 21.30 -18.27
N GLN A 268 25.00 20.65 -17.13
CA GLN A 268 24.75 21.35 -15.87
C GLN A 268 26.03 22.00 -15.29
N VAL A 269 27.18 21.36 -15.42
CA VAL A 269 28.48 21.93 -15.03
C VAL A 269 28.80 23.17 -15.88
N ASP A 270 28.59 23.12 -17.18
CA ASP A 270 28.80 24.25 -18.08
C ASP A 270 27.84 25.41 -17.77
N TYR A 271 26.57 25.09 -17.45
CA TYR A 271 25.60 26.08 -16.99
C TYR A 271 26.09 26.80 -15.72
N PHE A 272 26.48 26.05 -14.66
CA PHE A 272 26.98 26.66 -13.42
C PHE A 272 28.25 27.46 -13.64
N THR A 273 29.18 26.98 -14.46
CA THR A 273 30.41 27.68 -14.79
C THR A 273 30.10 29.01 -15.51
N SER A 274 29.15 29.02 -16.46
CA SER A 274 28.73 30.24 -17.16
C SER A 274 28.10 31.28 -16.22
N GLN A 275 27.50 30.84 -15.11
CA GLN A 275 26.92 31.69 -14.07
C GLN A 275 27.92 32.04 -12.95
N ASN A 276 29.19 31.66 -13.10
CA ASN A 276 30.26 31.81 -12.10
C ASN A 276 29.95 31.11 -10.75
N LYS A 277 29.14 30.05 -10.76
CA LYS A 277 28.82 29.20 -9.63
C LYS A 277 29.77 27.98 -9.59
N LEU A 278 31.05 28.25 -9.27
CA LEU A 278 32.11 27.23 -9.38
C LEU A 278 31.99 26.12 -8.34
N VAL A 279 31.48 26.43 -7.14
CA VAL A 279 31.27 25.47 -6.06
C VAL A 279 30.17 24.48 -6.43
N GLU A 280 29.06 24.98 -6.98
CA GLU A 280 27.94 24.17 -7.45
C GLU A 280 28.37 23.28 -8.63
N ALA A 281 29.18 23.81 -9.55
CA ALA A 281 29.73 23.08 -10.68
C ALA A 281 30.62 21.89 -10.23
N GLN A 282 31.50 22.13 -9.27
CA GLN A 282 32.37 21.09 -8.71
C GLN A 282 31.55 20.06 -7.94
N ARG A 283 30.64 20.48 -7.09
CA ARG A 283 29.79 19.60 -6.26
C ARG A 283 28.97 18.63 -7.12
N ILE A 284 28.28 19.13 -8.15
CA ILE A 284 27.46 18.27 -9.00
C ILE A 284 28.32 17.29 -9.79
N ARG A 285 29.49 17.71 -10.28
CA ARG A 285 30.43 16.84 -10.98
C ARG A 285 30.88 15.69 -10.09
N GLU A 286 31.46 16.00 -8.92
CA GLU A 286 31.96 14.97 -7.98
C GLU A 286 30.86 13.99 -7.57
N ARG A 287 29.67 14.49 -7.30
CA ARG A 287 28.52 13.65 -6.92
C ARG A 287 28.12 12.70 -8.03
N VAL A 288 27.94 13.19 -9.24
CA VAL A 288 27.47 12.37 -10.36
C VAL A 288 28.54 11.39 -10.83
N GLU A 289 29.83 11.80 -10.88
CA GLU A 289 30.95 10.89 -11.20
C GLU A 289 31.00 9.72 -10.22
N TYR A 290 30.85 9.98 -8.92
CA TYR A 290 30.76 8.93 -7.90
C TYR A 290 29.55 8.00 -8.11
N ASP A 291 28.36 8.57 -8.33
CA ASP A 291 27.14 7.79 -8.58
C ASP A 291 27.28 6.92 -9.85
N LEU A 292 27.90 7.44 -10.91
CA LEU A 292 28.17 6.70 -12.16
C LEU A 292 29.18 5.57 -11.97
N GLU A 293 30.22 5.78 -11.17
CA GLU A 293 31.19 4.72 -10.83
C GLU A 293 30.49 3.58 -10.08
N MET A 294 29.68 3.90 -9.05
CA MET A 294 28.89 2.91 -8.33
C MET A 294 27.93 2.14 -9.23
N MET A 295 27.26 2.82 -10.17
CA MET A 295 26.37 2.16 -11.13
C MET A 295 27.11 1.20 -12.08
N ARG A 296 28.34 1.55 -12.51
CA ARG A 296 29.15 0.69 -13.39
C ARG A 296 29.67 -0.54 -12.66
N GLU A 297 30.14 -0.38 -11.43
CA GLU A 297 30.77 -1.45 -10.65
C GLU A 297 29.74 -2.36 -9.97
N LEU A 298 28.70 -1.78 -9.36
CA LEU A 298 27.73 -2.49 -8.54
C LEU A 298 26.35 -2.64 -9.20
N GLY A 299 26.10 -1.93 -10.32
CA GLY A 299 24.78 -1.84 -10.93
C GLY A 299 23.78 -0.96 -10.18
N TYR A 300 24.22 -0.26 -9.13
CA TYR A 300 23.39 0.50 -8.21
C TYR A 300 24.17 1.67 -7.60
N CYS A 301 23.49 2.76 -7.26
CA CYS A 301 24.05 3.84 -6.43
C CYS A 301 23.02 4.32 -5.40
N ASN A 302 23.51 4.97 -4.34
CA ASN A 302 22.65 5.55 -3.32
C ASN A 302 21.89 6.76 -3.89
N GLY A 303 20.55 6.70 -3.91
CA GLY A 303 19.71 7.70 -4.54
C GLY A 303 19.47 7.50 -6.04
N ILE A 304 19.58 6.26 -6.53
CA ILE A 304 19.35 5.87 -7.94
C ILE A 304 18.00 6.36 -8.47
N GLU A 305 17.01 6.52 -7.60
CA GLU A 305 15.69 7.05 -7.94
C GLU A 305 15.73 8.47 -8.52
N ASN A 306 16.78 9.26 -8.23
CA ASN A 306 16.95 10.60 -8.82
C ASN A 306 17.25 10.55 -10.31
N TYR A 307 17.66 9.40 -10.82
CA TYR A 307 17.93 9.11 -12.22
C TYR A 307 16.81 8.29 -12.89
N SER A 308 15.67 8.05 -12.20
CA SER A 308 14.57 7.19 -12.69
C SER A 308 14.06 7.55 -14.08
N ARG A 309 14.09 8.83 -14.49
CA ARG A 309 13.71 9.28 -15.81
C ARG A 309 14.48 8.55 -16.92
N PHE A 310 15.79 8.34 -16.72
CA PHE A 310 16.65 7.65 -17.71
C PHE A 310 16.35 6.15 -17.74
N PHE A 311 16.12 5.54 -16.58
CA PHE A 311 15.75 4.12 -16.48
C PHE A 311 14.40 3.82 -17.14
N ASP A 312 13.42 4.70 -16.94
CA ASP A 312 12.08 4.57 -17.49
C ASP A 312 11.96 5.07 -18.95
N ARG A 313 13.02 5.61 -19.53
CA ARG A 313 13.02 6.24 -20.87
C ARG A 313 11.96 7.33 -21.04
N ARG A 314 11.67 8.07 -19.96
CA ARG A 314 10.66 9.14 -19.96
C ARG A 314 11.23 10.46 -20.50
N ALA A 315 10.39 11.20 -21.20
CA ALA A 315 10.70 12.57 -21.60
C ALA A 315 10.84 13.50 -20.37
N PRO A 316 11.71 14.53 -20.42
CA PRO A 316 11.81 15.53 -19.35
C PRO A 316 10.45 16.13 -19.00
N GLY A 317 10.15 16.27 -17.69
CA GLY A 317 8.91 16.82 -17.18
C GLY A 317 7.72 15.86 -17.18
N SER A 318 7.83 14.68 -17.78
CA SER A 318 6.77 13.68 -17.76
C SER A 318 6.56 13.11 -16.35
N ARG A 319 5.32 12.67 -16.06
CA ARG A 319 5.03 12.02 -14.78
C ARG A 319 5.76 10.68 -14.63
N PRO A 320 6.17 10.30 -13.43
CA PRO A 320 6.68 8.94 -13.19
C PRO A 320 5.57 7.90 -13.29
N PHE A 321 5.95 6.64 -13.49
CA PHE A 321 5.06 5.53 -13.24
C PHE A 321 4.80 5.39 -11.73
N CYS A 322 3.61 4.97 -11.35
CA CYS A 322 3.21 4.77 -9.96
C CYS A 322 2.31 3.53 -9.84
N LEU A 323 1.83 3.21 -8.64
CA LEU A 323 0.99 2.04 -8.43
C LEU A 323 -0.26 2.03 -9.33
N LEU A 324 -0.83 3.19 -9.63
CA LEU A 324 -2.02 3.29 -10.47
C LEU A 324 -1.78 2.80 -11.92
N ASP A 325 -0.54 2.84 -12.41
CA ASP A 325 -0.19 2.34 -13.74
C ASP A 325 -0.19 0.80 -13.84
N TYR A 326 -0.14 0.10 -12.71
CA TYR A 326 -0.21 -1.36 -12.64
C TYR A 326 -1.65 -1.89 -12.62
N PHE A 327 -2.63 -1.02 -12.37
CA PHE A 327 -4.03 -1.39 -12.40
C PHE A 327 -4.57 -1.49 -13.83
N PRO A 328 -5.52 -2.41 -14.10
CA PRO A 328 -6.28 -2.39 -15.35
C PRO A 328 -7.13 -1.11 -15.43
N LYS A 329 -7.40 -0.64 -16.65
CA LYS A 329 -8.05 0.67 -16.90
C LYS A 329 -9.43 0.83 -16.26
N ASP A 330 -10.11 -0.24 -15.97
CA ASP A 330 -11.47 -0.28 -15.43
C ASP A 330 -11.54 -0.48 -13.90
N PHE A 331 -10.41 -0.28 -13.18
CA PHE A 331 -10.42 -0.38 -11.73
C PHE A 331 -11.31 0.67 -11.08
N MET A 332 -11.84 0.34 -9.91
CA MET A 332 -12.62 1.25 -9.07
C MET A 332 -11.71 1.84 -7.98
N CYS A 333 -11.83 3.14 -7.75
CA CYS A 333 -11.12 3.82 -6.68
C CYS A 333 -12.06 4.11 -5.50
N ILE A 334 -11.63 3.78 -4.29
CA ILE A 334 -12.31 4.11 -3.05
C ILE A 334 -11.36 4.98 -2.24
N ILE A 335 -11.78 6.19 -1.90
CA ILE A 335 -10.96 7.12 -1.12
C ILE A 335 -11.58 7.24 0.27
N ASP A 336 -10.98 6.53 1.21
CA ASP A 336 -11.42 6.54 2.61
C ASP A 336 -10.90 7.76 3.35
N GLU A 337 -11.70 8.26 4.31
CA GLU A 337 -11.49 9.54 4.99
C GLU A 337 -11.09 10.64 3.98
N SER A 338 -11.87 10.72 2.88
CA SER A 338 -11.56 11.52 1.69
C SER A 338 -11.26 12.99 2.01
N HIS A 339 -11.97 13.57 2.99
CA HIS A 339 -11.75 14.93 3.49
C HIS A 339 -10.32 15.20 4.03
N GLN A 340 -9.55 14.12 4.36
CA GLN A 340 -8.15 14.17 4.75
C GLN A 340 -7.24 13.71 3.60
N THR A 341 -7.63 12.62 2.95
CA THR A 341 -6.83 11.96 1.91
C THR A 341 -6.64 12.84 0.69
N ILE A 342 -7.69 13.51 0.21
CA ILE A 342 -7.63 14.38 -0.97
C ILE A 342 -6.71 15.59 -0.76
N PRO A 343 -6.83 16.38 0.33
CA PRO A 343 -5.89 17.46 0.60
C PRO A 343 -4.44 16.99 0.73
N GLN A 344 -4.21 15.80 1.29
CA GLN A 344 -2.87 15.23 1.42
C GLN A 344 -2.27 14.92 0.04
N VAL A 345 -3.01 14.25 -0.85
CA VAL A 345 -2.58 14.01 -2.24
C VAL A 345 -2.24 15.34 -2.93
N GLY A 346 -3.09 16.36 -2.77
CA GLY A 346 -2.87 17.70 -3.35
C GLY A 346 -1.60 18.39 -2.84
N GLY A 347 -1.26 18.19 -1.57
CA GLY A 347 -0.11 18.84 -0.94
C GLY A 347 1.26 18.20 -1.25
N MET A 348 1.29 16.92 -1.64
CA MET A 348 2.54 16.15 -1.79
C MET A 348 3.46 16.71 -2.88
N TYR A 349 2.93 17.02 -4.06
CA TYR A 349 3.72 17.49 -5.20
C TYR A 349 4.46 18.80 -4.94
N GLY A 350 3.77 19.80 -4.38
CA GLY A 350 4.34 21.14 -4.17
C GLY A 350 5.54 21.15 -3.23
N GLY A 351 5.45 20.41 -2.12
CA GLY A 351 6.52 20.29 -1.13
C GLY A 351 7.75 19.58 -1.69
N ASP A 352 7.56 18.45 -2.37
CA ASP A 352 8.66 17.69 -2.99
C ASP A 352 9.37 18.49 -4.08
N ARG A 353 8.62 19.17 -4.95
CA ARG A 353 9.16 20.00 -6.03
C ARG A 353 10.01 21.16 -5.49
N SER A 354 9.51 21.90 -4.51
CA SER A 354 10.24 23.02 -3.91
C SER A 354 11.59 22.58 -3.34
N ARG A 355 11.60 21.48 -2.59
CA ARG A 355 12.81 20.89 -2.01
C ARG A 355 13.82 20.49 -3.10
N LYS A 356 13.38 19.81 -4.15
CA LYS A 356 14.25 19.35 -5.25
C LYS A 356 14.78 20.48 -6.10
N LEU A 357 13.98 21.51 -6.37
CA LEU A 357 14.45 22.70 -7.06
C LEU A 357 15.61 23.34 -6.33
N THR A 358 15.54 23.44 -5.00
CA THR A 358 16.66 23.98 -4.18
C THR A 358 17.89 23.07 -4.30
N LEU A 359 17.75 21.75 -4.25
CA LEU A 359 18.88 20.83 -4.43
C LEU A 359 19.55 20.96 -5.81
N VAL A 360 18.77 21.16 -6.86
CA VAL A 360 19.29 21.38 -8.22
C VAL A 360 19.95 22.75 -8.34
N GLU A 361 19.34 23.81 -7.83
CA GLU A 361 19.88 25.18 -7.89
C GLU A 361 21.24 25.33 -7.21
N TYR A 362 21.48 24.57 -6.15
CA TYR A 362 22.72 24.59 -5.36
C TYR A 362 23.67 23.43 -5.69
N GLY A 363 23.46 22.71 -6.81
CA GLY A 363 24.39 21.71 -7.35
C GLY A 363 24.48 20.40 -6.55
N PHE A 364 23.46 20.05 -5.78
CA PHE A 364 23.39 18.76 -5.07
C PHE A 364 22.80 17.65 -5.94
N ARG A 365 21.91 17.99 -6.92
CA ARG A 365 21.27 17.03 -7.80
C ARG A 365 21.19 17.60 -9.23
N LEU A 366 21.11 16.69 -10.22
CA LEU A 366 20.85 17.03 -11.61
C LEU A 366 19.38 17.47 -11.82
N PRO A 367 19.08 18.25 -12.86
CA PRO A 367 17.71 18.62 -13.22
C PRO A 367 16.75 17.43 -13.34
N SER A 368 17.22 16.29 -13.83
CA SER A 368 16.44 15.03 -13.92
C SER A 368 15.87 14.54 -12.59
N ALA A 369 16.48 14.90 -11.46
CA ALA A 369 15.97 14.53 -10.13
C ALA A 369 14.59 15.14 -9.83
N ILE A 370 14.21 16.25 -10.49
CA ILE A 370 12.89 16.87 -10.36
C ILE A 370 11.79 15.95 -10.92
N ASP A 371 12.11 15.11 -11.90
CA ASP A 371 11.18 14.20 -12.55
C ASP A 371 10.89 12.92 -11.73
N ASN A 372 11.68 12.66 -10.67
CA ASN A 372 11.34 11.67 -9.65
C ASN A 372 10.45 12.33 -8.58
N ARG A 373 9.17 12.39 -8.77
CA ARG A 373 8.22 13.14 -7.98
C ARG A 373 6.91 12.39 -7.77
N PRO A 374 6.11 12.72 -6.76
CA PRO A 374 4.73 12.23 -6.73
C PRO A 374 3.92 12.81 -7.89
N LEU A 375 2.80 12.21 -8.19
CA LEU A 375 1.84 12.78 -9.14
C LEU A 375 1.41 14.18 -8.68
N SER A 376 1.21 15.08 -9.62
CA SER A 376 0.44 16.28 -9.35
C SER A 376 -1.05 15.91 -9.15
N PHE A 377 -1.80 16.78 -8.50
CA PHE A 377 -3.22 16.50 -8.26
C PHE A 377 -4.02 16.26 -9.54
N ASN A 378 -3.77 17.04 -10.58
CA ASN A 378 -4.43 16.87 -11.89
C ASN A 378 -4.05 15.53 -12.55
N GLU A 379 -2.78 15.09 -12.42
CA GLU A 379 -2.36 13.79 -12.95
C GLU A 379 -3.06 12.65 -12.18
N PHE A 380 -3.14 12.75 -10.87
CA PHE A 380 -3.87 11.79 -10.04
C PHE A 380 -5.36 11.72 -10.44
N GLU A 381 -6.01 12.87 -10.55
CA GLU A 381 -7.43 12.97 -10.92
C GLU A 381 -7.72 12.35 -12.31
N ASN A 382 -6.80 12.51 -13.26
CA ASN A 382 -6.92 11.91 -14.59
C ASN A 382 -6.69 10.38 -14.63
N MET A 383 -6.04 9.83 -13.60
CA MET A 383 -5.74 8.40 -13.54
C MET A 383 -6.80 7.60 -12.78
N ILE A 384 -7.48 8.21 -11.82
CA ILE A 384 -8.60 7.56 -11.14
C ILE A 384 -9.83 7.58 -12.05
N GLY A 385 -10.45 6.40 -12.19
CA GLY A 385 -11.71 6.26 -12.93
C GLY A 385 -12.92 6.55 -12.04
N GLN A 386 -13.88 5.62 -12.01
CA GLN A 386 -15.03 5.71 -11.11
C GLN A 386 -14.56 5.66 -9.66
N THR A 387 -14.98 6.66 -8.88
CA THR A 387 -14.46 6.87 -7.53
C THR A 387 -15.60 7.05 -6.52
N ILE A 388 -15.50 6.32 -5.39
CA ILE A 388 -16.35 6.53 -4.22
C ILE A 388 -15.54 7.23 -3.14
N PHE A 389 -15.97 8.42 -2.75
CA PHE A 389 -15.46 9.13 -1.58
C PHE A 389 -16.18 8.63 -0.34
N VAL A 390 -15.43 8.21 0.67
CA VAL A 390 -15.99 7.72 1.93
C VAL A 390 -15.57 8.67 3.04
N SER A 391 -16.54 9.27 3.74
CA SER A 391 -16.25 10.21 4.82
C SER A 391 -17.44 10.37 5.77
N ALA A 392 -17.17 10.65 7.04
CA ALA A 392 -18.19 11.13 7.97
C ALA A 392 -18.45 12.64 7.80
N THR A 393 -17.49 13.39 7.26
CA THR A 393 -17.56 14.85 7.09
C THR A 393 -16.97 15.25 5.73
N PRO A 394 -17.66 14.97 4.60
CA PRO A 394 -17.14 15.25 3.26
C PRO A 394 -16.63 16.68 3.11
N GLY A 395 -15.57 16.87 2.30
CA GLY A 395 -15.00 18.17 1.97
C GLY A 395 -15.77 18.87 0.84
N ASN A 396 -15.36 20.10 0.53
CA ASN A 396 -15.96 20.84 -0.59
C ASN A 396 -15.66 20.16 -1.93
N TYR A 397 -14.46 19.58 -2.09
CA TYR A 397 -14.06 18.88 -3.29
C TYR A 397 -15.00 17.72 -3.63
N GLU A 398 -15.28 16.85 -2.65
CA GLU A 398 -16.17 15.69 -2.84
C GLU A 398 -17.58 16.16 -3.20
N LEU A 399 -18.10 17.18 -2.49
CA LEU A 399 -19.43 17.73 -2.74
C LEU A 399 -19.54 18.42 -4.12
N GLU A 400 -18.51 19.14 -4.54
CA GLU A 400 -18.44 19.72 -5.88
C GLU A 400 -18.45 18.64 -6.97
N LYS A 401 -17.64 17.57 -6.81
CA LYS A 401 -17.59 16.47 -7.77
C LYS A 401 -18.88 15.68 -7.90
N THR A 402 -19.65 15.58 -6.81
CA THR A 402 -20.94 14.86 -6.80
C THR A 402 -22.16 15.78 -6.93
N GLY A 403 -21.95 17.06 -7.23
CA GLY A 403 -23.04 18.05 -7.36
C GLY A 403 -23.86 18.23 -6.06
N GLY A 404 -23.25 17.95 -4.90
CA GLY A 404 -23.90 18.00 -3.59
C GLY A 404 -24.73 16.76 -3.24
N VAL A 405 -24.78 15.75 -4.11
CA VAL A 405 -25.49 14.49 -3.84
C VAL A 405 -24.62 13.56 -3.03
N VAL A 406 -25.17 13.02 -1.95
CA VAL A 406 -24.50 12.07 -1.07
C VAL A 406 -25.38 10.87 -0.77
N VAL A 407 -24.79 9.69 -0.66
CA VAL A 407 -25.44 8.50 -0.13
C VAL A 407 -25.24 8.50 1.37
N GLU A 408 -26.33 8.63 2.15
CA GLU A 408 -26.25 8.70 3.62
C GLU A 408 -26.24 7.31 4.25
N GLN A 409 -25.35 7.13 5.23
CA GLN A 409 -25.30 5.96 6.10
C GLN A 409 -25.12 6.41 7.57
N VAL A 410 -26.20 6.83 8.18
CA VAL A 410 -26.23 7.44 9.51
C VAL A 410 -26.62 6.44 10.60
N VAL A 411 -27.46 5.48 10.26
CA VAL A 411 -27.94 4.46 11.20
C VAL A 411 -26.88 3.41 11.48
N ARG A 412 -26.56 3.20 12.76
CA ARG A 412 -25.67 2.13 13.22
C ARG A 412 -26.47 0.85 13.47
N PRO A 413 -26.05 -0.29 12.91
CA PRO A 413 -26.68 -1.58 13.17
C PRO A 413 -26.69 -1.98 14.65
N THR A 414 -25.71 -1.50 15.43
CA THR A 414 -25.60 -1.74 16.88
C THR A 414 -26.62 -0.99 17.72
N GLY A 415 -27.36 -0.06 17.13
CA GLY A 415 -28.31 0.82 17.82
C GLY A 415 -27.67 1.95 18.64
N LEU A 416 -26.33 2.06 18.63
CA LEU A 416 -25.60 3.08 19.40
C LEU A 416 -25.93 4.49 18.92
N LEU A 417 -26.25 5.35 19.83
CA LEU A 417 -26.57 6.76 19.58
C LEU A 417 -25.27 7.57 19.49
N ASP A 418 -25.29 8.67 18.72
CA ASP A 418 -24.26 9.69 18.88
C ASP A 418 -24.29 10.25 20.30
N PRO A 419 -23.14 10.57 20.93
CA PRO A 419 -23.11 11.04 22.31
C PRO A 419 -23.79 12.42 22.43
N PRO A 420 -24.50 12.70 23.54
CA PRO A 420 -25.03 14.03 23.79
C PRO A 420 -23.89 15.03 23.99
N ILE A 421 -24.00 16.22 23.40
CA ILE A 421 -23.04 17.30 23.54
C ILE A 421 -23.59 18.31 24.57
N GLU A 422 -22.85 18.48 25.65
CA GLU A 422 -23.12 19.52 26.67
C GLU A 422 -22.16 20.69 26.45
N VAL A 423 -22.65 21.91 26.55
CA VAL A 423 -21.81 23.13 26.54
C VAL A 423 -21.72 23.66 27.94
N ARG A 424 -20.52 23.83 28.46
CA ARG A 424 -20.24 24.36 29.80
C ARG A 424 -19.30 25.57 29.73
N PRO A 425 -19.39 26.50 30.72
CA PRO A 425 -18.50 27.68 30.74
C PRO A 425 -17.02 27.32 30.76
N SER A 426 -16.16 28.14 30.10
CA SER A 426 -14.71 27.99 30.17
C SER A 426 -14.13 28.37 31.53
N ILE A 427 -14.83 29.17 32.31
CA ILE A 427 -14.44 29.51 33.69
C ILE A 427 -14.44 28.25 34.53
N ASN A 428 -13.31 27.96 35.20
CA ASN A 428 -13.10 26.74 36.00
C ASN A 428 -13.25 25.43 35.22
N GLN A 429 -13.01 25.45 33.88
CA GLN A 429 -13.15 24.26 33.04
C GLN A 429 -12.26 23.09 33.52
N ILE A 430 -11.12 23.37 34.16
CA ILE A 430 -10.23 22.34 34.68
C ILE A 430 -10.80 21.65 35.89
N ASP A 431 -11.37 22.38 36.84
CA ASP A 431 -11.95 21.81 38.06
C ASP A 431 -13.19 20.97 37.70
N ASP A 432 -14.07 21.46 36.83
CA ASP A 432 -15.22 20.73 36.32
C ASP A 432 -14.80 19.46 35.53
N LEU A 433 -13.75 19.57 34.68
CA LEU A 433 -13.19 18.42 33.98
C LEU A 433 -12.66 17.36 34.94
N LEU A 434 -11.99 17.73 36.03
CA LEU A 434 -11.45 16.79 37.02
C LEU A 434 -12.57 16.01 37.71
N GLU A 435 -13.71 16.67 38.06
CA GLU A 435 -14.84 16.00 38.63
C GLU A 435 -15.45 14.97 37.65
N GLU A 436 -15.56 15.33 36.37
CA GLU A 436 -16.03 14.41 35.33
C GLU A 436 -15.04 13.24 35.10
N ILE A 437 -13.73 13.49 35.09
CA ILE A 437 -12.71 12.44 34.99
C ILE A 437 -12.85 11.45 36.15
N ASP A 438 -12.96 11.93 37.41
CA ASP A 438 -13.10 11.08 38.57
C ASP A 438 -14.36 10.19 38.49
N GLN A 439 -15.49 10.76 38.02
CA GLN A 439 -16.70 10.00 37.78
C GLN A 439 -16.56 8.90 36.74
N GLN A 440 -15.86 9.19 35.62
CA GLN A 440 -15.65 8.21 34.54
C GLN A 440 -14.65 7.12 34.95
N VAL A 441 -13.56 7.48 35.61
CA VAL A 441 -12.57 6.53 36.11
C VAL A 441 -13.16 5.53 37.10
N LYS A 442 -14.03 5.99 38.01
CA LYS A 442 -14.79 5.12 38.92
C LYS A 442 -15.68 4.12 38.20
N LYS A 443 -16.19 4.48 37.01
CA LYS A 443 -16.97 3.59 36.14
C LYS A 443 -16.10 2.74 35.20
N LYS A 444 -14.76 2.83 35.31
CA LYS A 444 -13.78 2.20 34.42
C LYS A 444 -13.87 2.69 32.96
N GLY A 445 -14.45 3.85 32.71
CA GLY A 445 -14.47 4.52 31.42
C GLY A 445 -13.14 5.20 31.13
N ARG A 446 -12.88 5.49 29.85
CA ARG A 446 -11.70 6.23 29.37
C ARG A 446 -12.09 7.63 28.93
N VAL A 447 -11.18 8.58 29.15
CA VAL A 447 -11.45 10.00 28.89
C VAL A 447 -10.47 10.52 27.84
N LEU A 448 -11.00 11.21 26.83
CA LEU A 448 -10.20 11.97 25.86
C LEU A 448 -10.36 13.47 26.13
N VAL A 449 -9.23 14.18 26.23
CA VAL A 449 -9.21 15.63 26.43
C VAL A 449 -8.51 16.29 25.27
N THR A 450 -9.18 17.22 24.57
CA THR A 450 -8.56 17.96 23.46
C THR A 450 -8.18 19.38 23.87
N THR A 451 -6.93 19.75 23.63
CA THR A 451 -6.37 21.06 23.87
C THR A 451 -6.05 21.81 22.58
N LEU A 452 -5.73 23.10 22.67
CA LEU A 452 -5.37 23.91 21.50
C LEU A 452 -3.89 23.86 21.13
N THR A 453 -3.00 23.59 22.10
CA THR A 453 -1.55 23.61 21.89
C THR A 453 -0.86 22.40 22.49
N LYS A 454 0.31 22.04 21.94
CA LYS A 454 1.18 20.97 22.47
C LYS A 454 1.53 21.22 23.94
N ARG A 455 1.97 22.45 24.24
CA ARG A 455 2.34 22.84 25.59
C ARG A 455 1.20 22.65 26.59
N MET A 456 -0.03 23.02 26.20
CA MET A 456 -1.20 22.82 27.06
C MET A 456 -1.48 21.33 27.31
N ALA A 457 -1.25 20.46 26.29
CA ALA A 457 -1.41 19.02 26.46
C ALA A 457 -0.39 18.45 27.46
N GLU A 458 0.88 18.85 27.34
CA GLU A 458 1.97 18.44 28.25
C GLU A 458 1.76 18.96 29.68
N GLU A 459 1.34 20.22 29.83
CA GLU A 459 1.07 20.83 31.14
C GLU A 459 -0.14 20.17 31.84
N MET A 460 -1.19 19.83 31.07
CA MET A 460 -2.35 19.11 31.57
C MET A 460 -1.96 17.70 32.03
N ASP A 461 -1.19 16.96 31.26
CA ASP A 461 -0.72 15.63 31.65
C ASP A 461 0.10 15.68 32.94
N LYS A 462 1.05 16.61 33.05
CA LYS A 462 1.83 16.84 34.29
C LYS A 462 0.92 17.18 35.50
N TYR A 463 -0.14 17.94 35.25
CA TYR A 463 -1.08 18.30 36.31
C TYR A 463 -1.90 17.09 36.78
N LEU A 464 -2.41 16.29 35.83
CA LEU A 464 -3.14 15.07 36.14
C LEU A 464 -2.30 14.07 36.93
N HIS A 465 -1.04 13.90 36.56
CA HIS A 465 -0.10 13.04 37.31
C HIS A 465 0.13 13.50 38.75
N LYS A 466 0.18 14.84 39.01
CA LYS A 466 0.34 15.38 40.38
C LYS A 466 -0.83 15.04 41.30
N ILE A 467 -2.00 14.80 40.73
CA ILE A 467 -3.20 14.43 41.48
C ILE A 467 -3.53 12.93 41.38
N ASN A 468 -2.53 12.11 40.99
CA ASN A 468 -2.60 10.65 40.89
C ASN A 468 -3.62 10.13 39.87
N ILE A 469 -3.87 10.84 38.77
CA ILE A 469 -4.64 10.35 37.63
C ILE A 469 -3.65 9.82 36.59
N ASN A 470 -3.83 8.57 36.15
CA ASN A 470 -3.01 7.96 35.11
C ASN A 470 -3.33 8.56 33.75
N SER A 471 -2.48 9.42 33.24
CA SER A 471 -2.65 10.10 31.97
C SER A 471 -1.45 9.93 31.04
N LYS A 472 -1.65 10.21 29.78
CA LYS A 472 -0.60 10.39 28.75
C LYS A 472 -1.05 11.49 27.81
N TYR A 473 -0.09 12.10 27.12
CA TYR A 473 -0.40 13.07 26.06
C TYR A 473 0.05 12.56 24.70
N ILE A 474 -0.61 13.02 23.65
CA ILE A 474 -0.25 12.77 22.26
C ILE A 474 -0.28 14.09 21.48
N HIS A 475 0.81 14.37 20.74
CA HIS A 475 0.90 15.46 19.75
C HIS A 475 1.82 15.06 18.58
N SER A 476 2.08 15.98 17.63
CA SER A 476 2.82 15.68 16.39
C SER A 476 4.27 15.20 16.62
N ASP A 477 4.88 15.52 17.77
CA ASP A 477 6.27 15.19 18.05
C ASP A 477 6.43 13.84 18.77
N VAL A 478 5.34 13.19 19.14
CA VAL A 478 5.34 11.83 19.68
C VAL A 478 5.58 10.85 18.53
N ASP A 479 6.56 9.97 18.71
CA ASP A 479 6.91 8.96 17.72
C ASP A 479 5.75 8.03 17.38
N ALA A 480 5.75 7.48 16.16
CA ALA A 480 4.66 6.63 15.67
C ALA A 480 4.50 5.34 16.51
N LEU A 481 5.60 4.72 16.92
CA LEU A 481 5.57 3.52 17.76
C LEU A 481 5.09 3.83 19.19
N GLU A 482 5.58 4.93 19.78
CA GLU A 482 5.14 5.38 21.09
C GLU A 482 3.63 5.71 21.08
N ARG A 483 3.13 6.32 20.01
CA ARG A 483 1.71 6.60 19.83
C ARG A 483 0.85 5.34 19.86
N VAL A 484 1.26 4.30 19.14
CA VAL A 484 0.58 3.01 19.14
C VAL A 484 0.54 2.41 20.55
N GLU A 485 1.66 2.49 21.28
CA GLU A 485 1.76 1.97 22.63
C GLU A 485 0.87 2.75 23.62
N ILE A 486 0.82 4.08 23.55
CA ILE A 486 -0.08 4.91 24.38
C ILE A 486 -1.54 4.54 24.13
N LEU A 487 -1.94 4.35 22.89
CA LEU A 487 -3.30 3.94 22.56
C LEU A 487 -3.62 2.54 23.06
N ARG A 488 -2.67 1.63 22.99
CA ARG A 488 -2.80 0.28 23.56
C ARG A 488 -3.00 0.35 25.07
N GLN A 489 -2.20 1.14 25.79
CA GLN A 489 -2.31 1.36 27.23
C GLN A 489 -3.67 1.94 27.63
N LEU A 490 -4.21 2.90 26.85
CA LEU A 490 -5.54 3.44 27.07
C LEU A 490 -6.61 2.35 26.95
N ARG A 491 -6.55 1.52 25.92
CA ARG A 491 -7.52 0.44 25.68
C ARG A 491 -7.42 -0.68 26.71
N LEU A 492 -6.22 -1.02 27.17
CA LEU A 492 -6.02 -2.01 28.23
C LEU A 492 -6.39 -1.48 29.61
N GLY A 493 -6.55 -0.16 29.75
CA GLY A 493 -6.88 0.49 31.02
C GLY A 493 -5.67 0.72 31.92
N GLU A 494 -4.48 0.74 31.36
CA GLU A 494 -3.25 1.13 32.06
C GLU A 494 -3.16 2.65 32.25
N ILE A 495 -3.80 3.41 31.36
CA ILE A 495 -4.04 4.86 31.50
C ILE A 495 -5.53 5.14 31.40
N ASP A 496 -5.99 6.17 32.12
CA ASP A 496 -7.40 6.55 32.24
C ASP A 496 -7.75 7.74 31.35
N VAL A 497 -6.79 8.65 31.17
CA VAL A 497 -6.96 9.91 30.44
C VAL A 497 -5.94 10.05 29.35
N LEU A 498 -6.39 10.35 28.14
CA LEU A 498 -5.54 10.72 27.03
C LEU A 498 -5.73 12.19 26.65
N VAL A 499 -4.68 12.98 26.74
CA VAL A 499 -4.70 14.40 26.37
C VAL A 499 -4.07 14.58 25.00
N GLY A 500 -4.71 15.30 24.09
CA GLY A 500 -4.17 15.50 22.75
C GLY A 500 -4.58 16.80 22.08
N VAL A 501 -3.82 17.22 21.05
CA VAL A 501 -4.14 18.42 20.26
C VAL A 501 -5.01 18.06 19.07
N ASN A 502 -4.44 17.46 18.05
CA ASN A 502 -5.11 17.19 16.77
C ASN A 502 -5.20 15.69 16.44
N LEU A 503 -4.56 14.85 17.21
CA LEU A 503 -4.35 13.44 16.90
C LEU A 503 -5.57 12.56 17.14
N LEU A 504 -6.58 13.11 17.78
CA LEU A 504 -7.86 12.44 18.01
C LEU A 504 -8.74 12.37 16.76
N ARG A 505 -8.30 12.96 15.64
CA ARG A 505 -9.00 12.92 14.33
C ARG A 505 -8.81 11.62 13.56
N GLU A 506 -7.70 10.92 13.78
CA GLU A 506 -7.30 9.82 12.92
C GLU A 506 -7.89 8.48 13.40
N GLY A 507 -8.93 7.98 12.71
CA GLY A 507 -9.34 6.57 12.63
C GLY A 507 -9.35 5.68 13.88
N LEU A 508 -9.20 6.26 15.07
CA LEU A 508 -9.09 5.53 16.31
C LEU A 508 -10.44 4.90 16.70
N ASP A 509 -10.46 3.58 16.73
CA ASP A 509 -11.58 2.80 17.21
C ASP A 509 -11.39 2.52 18.71
N LEU A 510 -11.99 3.39 19.55
CA LEU A 510 -11.85 3.37 21.00
C LEU A 510 -13.22 3.18 21.68
N PRO A 511 -13.77 1.97 21.68
CA PRO A 511 -15.08 1.71 22.29
C PRO A 511 -15.08 1.87 23.82
N GLU A 512 -13.92 1.94 24.45
CA GLU A 512 -13.73 2.13 25.88
C GLU A 512 -13.92 3.60 26.32
N VAL A 513 -13.96 4.55 25.35
CA VAL A 513 -14.09 5.98 25.63
C VAL A 513 -15.53 6.34 26.00
N THR A 514 -15.71 6.86 27.22
CA THR A 514 -17.00 7.30 27.75
C THR A 514 -17.15 8.81 27.82
N LEU A 515 -16.03 9.56 27.82
CA LEU A 515 -16.05 11.03 27.85
C LEU A 515 -15.07 11.61 26.85
N VAL A 516 -15.54 12.58 26.09
CA VAL A 516 -14.71 13.46 25.27
C VAL A 516 -14.90 14.90 25.75
N ALA A 517 -13.83 15.52 26.22
CA ALA A 517 -13.80 16.91 26.66
C ALA A 517 -13.05 17.78 25.66
N VAL A 518 -13.65 18.85 25.21
CA VAL A 518 -13.06 19.83 24.30
C VAL A 518 -12.87 21.13 25.03
N LEU A 519 -11.63 21.44 25.40
CA LEU A 519 -11.28 22.70 26.07
C LEU A 519 -11.26 23.86 25.05
N ASP A 520 -11.69 25.04 25.50
CA ASP A 520 -11.73 26.24 24.66
C ASP A 520 -12.39 25.98 23.29
N ALA A 521 -13.59 25.39 23.30
CA ALA A 521 -14.29 24.99 22.09
C ALA A 521 -14.75 26.19 21.24
N ASP A 522 -14.89 27.37 21.84
CA ASP A 522 -15.27 28.63 21.19
C ASP A 522 -14.11 29.38 20.51
N LYS A 523 -12.87 28.90 20.63
CA LYS A 523 -11.72 29.48 19.94
C LYS A 523 -11.68 28.98 18.49
N GLU A 524 -12.50 29.60 17.63
CA GLU A 524 -12.61 29.21 16.23
C GLU A 524 -11.26 29.16 15.54
N GLY A 525 -11.06 28.12 14.72
CA GLY A 525 -9.84 27.88 13.98
C GLY A 525 -9.81 26.47 13.40
N PHE A 526 -8.69 26.07 12.84
CA PHE A 526 -8.51 24.77 12.21
C PHE A 526 -8.88 23.57 13.12
N LEU A 527 -8.63 23.72 14.45
CA LEU A 527 -8.91 22.66 15.45
C LEU A 527 -10.33 22.71 16.02
N ARG A 528 -11.08 23.77 15.79
CA ARG A 528 -12.41 24.03 16.36
C ARG A 528 -13.44 24.40 15.30
N ASN A 529 -13.24 23.94 14.04
CA ASN A 529 -14.26 24.04 13.01
C ASN A 529 -15.31 22.92 13.17
N GLU A 530 -16.43 23.04 12.51
CA GLU A 530 -17.55 22.09 12.50
C GLU A 530 -17.08 20.64 12.33
N LYS A 531 -16.27 20.35 11.29
CA LYS A 531 -15.78 19.01 10.98
C LYS A 531 -14.94 18.43 12.10
N SER A 532 -14.03 19.24 12.65
CA SER A 532 -13.17 18.84 13.77
C SER A 532 -13.96 18.50 15.02
N LEU A 533 -14.95 19.32 15.36
CA LEU A 533 -15.81 19.14 16.53
C LEU A 533 -16.67 17.89 16.36
N THR A 534 -17.31 17.70 15.20
CA THR A 534 -18.11 16.51 14.90
C THR A 534 -17.29 15.22 14.95
N GLN A 535 -16.09 15.20 14.38
CA GLN A 535 -15.22 14.03 14.43
C GLN A 535 -14.72 13.72 15.83
N THR A 536 -14.40 14.76 16.62
CA THR A 536 -13.97 14.61 18.01
C THR A 536 -15.11 14.06 18.85
N ALA A 537 -16.31 14.60 18.71
CA ALA A 537 -17.52 14.12 19.38
C ALA A 537 -17.81 12.65 19.03
N GLY A 538 -17.68 12.28 17.77
CA GLY A 538 -17.89 10.91 17.28
C GLY A 538 -16.98 9.85 17.92
N ARG A 539 -15.90 10.24 18.63
CA ARG A 539 -15.03 9.27 19.34
C ARG A 539 -15.73 8.60 20.53
N ALA A 540 -16.68 9.25 21.17
CA ALA A 540 -17.50 8.66 22.23
C ALA A 540 -18.73 7.88 21.70
N ALA A 541 -18.99 7.89 20.39
CA ALA A 541 -20.19 7.28 19.79
C ALA A 541 -20.19 5.74 19.77
N ARG A 542 -19.13 5.09 20.22
CA ARG A 542 -19.00 3.63 20.30
C ARG A 542 -19.35 3.06 21.67
N ASN A 543 -19.61 3.92 22.63
CA ASN A 543 -20.02 3.56 23.97
C ASN A 543 -21.46 4.03 24.23
N ALA A 544 -22.28 3.16 24.81
CA ALA A 544 -23.66 3.48 25.15
C ALA A 544 -23.77 4.64 26.17
N ASP A 545 -22.78 4.76 27.05
CA ASP A 545 -22.65 5.81 28.06
C ASP A 545 -21.80 7.01 27.59
N GLY A 546 -21.54 7.09 26.28
CA GLY A 546 -20.73 8.14 25.69
C GLY A 546 -21.29 9.53 25.88
N LYS A 547 -20.43 10.48 26.30
CA LYS A 547 -20.78 11.89 26.58
C LYS A 547 -19.69 12.81 26.01
N VAL A 548 -20.10 13.99 25.56
CA VAL A 548 -19.20 15.04 25.08
C VAL A 548 -19.44 16.34 25.83
N ILE A 549 -18.38 17.01 26.25
CA ILE A 549 -18.43 18.33 26.87
C ILE A 549 -17.62 19.31 26.03
N PHE A 550 -18.26 20.39 25.59
CA PHE A 550 -17.60 21.55 25.01
C PHE A 550 -17.51 22.65 26.07
N TYR A 551 -16.28 22.98 26.47
CA TYR A 551 -16.05 24.12 27.35
C TYR A 551 -15.92 25.39 26.49
N ALA A 552 -16.86 26.30 26.66
CA ALA A 552 -17.01 27.50 25.85
C ALA A 552 -17.79 28.58 26.57
N ASP A 553 -17.41 29.85 26.45
CA ASP A 553 -18.13 31.00 26.98
C ASP A 553 -19.26 31.44 26.03
N LYS A 554 -19.17 31.10 24.77
CA LYS A 554 -20.19 31.36 23.76
C LYS A 554 -20.29 30.21 22.76
N ILE A 555 -21.49 29.94 22.27
CA ILE A 555 -21.69 28.97 21.21
C ILE A 555 -21.35 29.63 19.88
N THR A 556 -20.36 29.09 19.16
CA THR A 556 -19.96 29.56 17.83
C THR A 556 -20.83 28.88 16.75
N MET A 557 -20.77 29.39 15.50
CA MET A 557 -21.50 28.76 14.39
C MET A 557 -21.00 27.32 14.12
N SER A 558 -19.71 27.07 14.28
CA SER A 558 -19.11 25.74 14.12
C SER A 558 -19.60 24.77 15.18
N MET A 559 -19.70 25.21 16.43
CA MET A 559 -20.28 24.43 17.53
C MET A 559 -21.75 24.14 17.28
N GLN A 560 -22.55 25.15 16.92
CA GLN A 560 -23.98 25.01 16.69
C GLN A 560 -24.26 23.96 15.60
N ARG A 561 -23.55 24.03 14.46
CA ARG A 561 -23.70 23.05 13.40
C ARG A 561 -23.32 21.62 13.83
N ALA A 562 -22.23 21.48 14.58
CA ALA A 562 -21.83 20.17 15.10
C ALA A 562 -22.88 19.59 16.08
N ILE A 563 -23.50 20.44 16.91
CA ILE A 563 -24.58 20.06 17.84
C ILE A 563 -25.83 19.66 17.05
N ASP A 564 -26.25 20.48 16.09
CA ASP A 564 -27.46 20.26 15.30
C ASP A 564 -27.34 18.95 14.49
N GLU A 565 -26.21 18.72 13.86
CA GLU A 565 -25.95 17.51 13.10
C GLU A 565 -25.92 16.25 14.01
N THR A 566 -25.28 16.33 15.17
CA THR A 566 -25.29 15.26 16.15
C THR A 566 -26.71 14.94 16.64
N ASN A 567 -27.53 15.95 16.88
CA ASN A 567 -28.91 15.75 17.30
C ASN A 567 -29.76 15.13 16.16
N ARG A 568 -29.60 15.58 14.92
CA ARG A 568 -30.26 14.98 13.75
C ARG A 568 -29.94 13.47 13.64
N HIS A 569 -28.67 13.10 13.79
CA HIS A 569 -28.26 11.69 13.78
C HIS A 569 -28.87 10.90 14.93
N ARG A 570 -28.92 11.49 16.14
CA ARG A 570 -29.53 10.85 17.31
C ARG A 570 -31.04 10.58 17.09
N GLU A 571 -31.76 11.56 16.59
CA GLU A 571 -33.21 11.43 16.32
C GLU A 571 -33.48 10.32 15.30
N LYS A 572 -32.72 10.27 14.19
CA LYS A 572 -32.81 9.22 13.17
C LYS A 572 -32.52 7.84 13.76
N GLN A 573 -31.48 7.73 14.59
CA GLN A 573 -31.08 6.46 15.22
C GLN A 573 -32.12 6.00 16.25
N VAL A 574 -32.68 6.91 17.06
CA VAL A 574 -33.74 6.60 18.04
C VAL A 574 -35.00 6.08 17.35
N ALA A 575 -35.43 6.75 16.28
CA ALA A 575 -36.57 6.32 15.47
C ALA A 575 -36.37 4.89 14.95
N TYR A 576 -35.20 4.61 14.37
CA TYR A 576 -34.84 3.29 13.86
C TYR A 576 -34.80 2.23 14.98
N ASN A 577 -34.24 2.55 16.16
CA ASN A 577 -34.16 1.63 17.29
C ASN A 577 -35.54 1.26 17.80
N ILE A 578 -36.49 2.23 17.87
CA ILE A 578 -37.87 2.01 18.29
C ILE A 578 -38.57 1.09 17.28
N GLU A 579 -38.48 1.39 16.00
CA GLU A 579 -39.12 0.63 14.93
C GLU A 579 -38.68 -0.84 14.91
N HIS A 580 -37.39 -1.09 15.15
CA HIS A 580 -36.76 -2.42 15.06
C HIS A 580 -36.55 -3.09 16.43
N ASN A 581 -37.06 -2.48 17.55
CA ASN A 581 -36.86 -2.98 18.90
C ASN A 581 -35.40 -3.24 19.29
N ILE A 582 -34.48 -2.37 18.87
CA ILE A 582 -33.03 -2.50 19.10
C ILE A 582 -32.68 -1.80 20.43
N ILE A 583 -31.98 -2.52 21.30
CA ILE A 583 -31.39 -1.96 22.52
C ILE A 583 -29.94 -1.65 22.24
N PRO A 584 -29.47 -0.40 22.35
CA PRO A 584 -28.08 -0.02 22.15
C PRO A 584 -27.12 -0.87 22.99
N LYS A 585 -26.09 -1.43 22.39
CA LYS A 585 -25.05 -2.22 23.07
C LYS A 585 -23.68 -1.72 22.74
N THR A 586 -22.87 -1.44 23.76
CA THR A 586 -21.45 -1.09 23.58
C THR A 586 -20.70 -2.24 22.90
N VAL A 587 -19.89 -1.94 21.92
CA VAL A 587 -19.03 -2.91 21.26
C VAL A 587 -17.87 -3.23 22.20
N ILE A 588 -17.79 -4.47 22.66
CA ILE A 588 -16.68 -4.95 23.51
C ILE A 588 -15.75 -5.77 22.63
N LYS A 589 -14.47 -5.37 22.56
CA LYS A 589 -13.42 -6.15 21.89
C LYS A 589 -12.60 -6.92 22.91
N SER A 590 -12.27 -8.18 22.61
CA SER A 590 -11.39 -8.97 23.48
C SER A 590 -9.97 -8.39 23.51
N LYS A 591 -9.19 -8.70 24.53
CA LYS A 591 -7.80 -8.26 24.63
C LYS A 591 -6.98 -8.76 23.44
N GLU A 592 -7.23 -9.99 22.99
CA GLU A 592 -6.60 -10.61 21.81
C GLU A 592 -6.91 -9.80 20.53
N GLN A 593 -8.16 -9.38 20.36
CA GLN A 593 -8.56 -8.52 19.24
C GLN A 593 -7.93 -7.12 19.32
N VAL A 594 -7.73 -6.59 20.52
CA VAL A 594 -7.00 -5.32 20.72
C VAL A 594 -5.54 -5.48 20.32
N PHE A 595 -4.88 -6.57 20.73
CA PHE A 595 -3.50 -6.87 20.35
C PHE A 595 -3.36 -7.07 18.84
N ALA A 596 -4.24 -7.82 18.20
CA ALA A 596 -4.21 -8.08 16.76
C ALA A 596 -4.40 -6.80 15.89
N GLN A 597 -5.05 -5.76 16.40
CA GLN A 597 -5.31 -4.51 15.67
C GLN A 597 -4.21 -3.46 15.83
N THR A 598 -3.37 -3.57 16.85
CA THR A 598 -2.36 -2.54 17.17
C THR A 598 -1.02 -2.75 16.50
N SER A 599 -0.77 -3.91 15.92
CA SER A 599 0.52 -4.24 15.33
C SER A 599 0.40 -4.58 13.85
N VAL A 600 0.87 -3.67 13.00
CA VAL A 600 1.16 -3.97 11.59
C VAL A 600 2.28 -5.02 11.49
N LEU A 601 3.13 -5.12 12.53
CA LEU A 601 4.20 -6.10 12.67
C LEU A 601 3.70 -7.46 13.17
N ASP A 602 2.55 -7.51 13.87
CA ASP A 602 1.88 -8.76 14.30
C ASP A 602 0.88 -9.30 13.26
N ILE A 603 0.97 -8.86 12.01
CA ILE A 603 0.39 -9.59 10.87
C ILE A 603 0.91 -11.04 10.84
N LYS A 604 2.01 -11.34 11.52
CA LYS A 604 2.48 -12.71 11.86
C LYS A 604 1.48 -13.59 12.61
N GLY A 605 0.44 -13.04 13.22
CA GLY A 605 -0.60 -13.82 13.94
C GLY A 605 -1.77 -14.29 13.08
N PHE A 606 -1.86 -13.90 11.81
CA PHE A 606 -2.84 -14.44 10.87
C PHE A 606 -2.25 -15.62 10.12
N ASP A 607 -2.54 -16.83 10.62
CA ASP A 607 -2.25 -18.13 10.02
C ASP A 607 -0.88 -18.26 9.33
N GLU A 608 0.14 -18.59 10.11
CA GLU A 608 1.46 -19.02 9.63
C GLU A 608 1.40 -20.20 8.63
N HIS A 609 0.22 -20.78 8.41
CA HIS A 609 0.04 -22.00 7.61
C HIS A 609 -0.65 -21.79 6.25
N LYS A 610 -1.15 -20.59 5.94
CA LYS A 610 -1.57 -20.24 4.58
C LYS A 610 -0.59 -19.23 4.01
N SER A 611 0.54 -19.71 3.51
CA SER A 611 1.34 -18.91 2.58
C SER A 611 0.44 -18.60 1.41
N TYR A 612 0.06 -17.32 1.29
CA TYR A 612 -0.76 -16.89 0.16
C TYR A 612 0.09 -17.00 -1.10
N ALA A 613 -0.01 -18.16 -1.76
CA ALA A 613 0.49 -18.28 -3.11
C ALA A 613 -0.12 -17.14 -3.94
N ILE A 614 0.69 -16.48 -4.75
CA ILE A 614 0.14 -15.59 -5.75
C ILE A 614 -0.50 -16.53 -6.77
N ASP A 615 -1.83 -16.68 -6.67
CA ASP A 615 -2.57 -17.36 -7.72
C ASP A 615 -2.47 -16.51 -8.98
N TYR A 616 -2.14 -17.11 -10.08
CA TYR A 616 -2.05 -16.47 -11.39
C TYR A 616 -2.95 -17.19 -12.38
N ASP A 617 -3.24 -16.51 -13.48
CA ASP A 617 -4.01 -17.09 -14.58
C ASP A 617 -3.15 -18.16 -15.28
N GLU A 618 -3.48 -19.44 -15.03
CA GLU A 618 -2.75 -20.59 -15.60
C GLU A 618 -2.79 -20.60 -17.13
N ASP A 619 -3.89 -20.16 -17.73
CA ASP A 619 -4.01 -20.05 -19.19
C ASP A 619 -3.06 -18.98 -19.74
N LEU A 620 -2.90 -17.85 -19.02
CA LEU A 620 -1.96 -16.81 -19.39
C LEU A 620 -0.51 -17.31 -19.31
N VAL A 621 -0.16 -18.05 -18.26
CA VAL A 621 1.18 -18.66 -18.12
C VAL A 621 1.45 -19.63 -19.25
N SER A 622 0.50 -20.54 -19.52
CA SER A 622 0.66 -21.55 -20.58
C SER A 622 0.80 -20.93 -21.96
N ARG A 623 0.06 -19.87 -22.29
CA ARG A 623 0.19 -19.15 -23.57
C ARG A 623 1.55 -18.48 -23.71
N LYS A 624 2.02 -17.79 -22.67
CA LYS A 624 3.34 -17.10 -22.69
C LYS A 624 4.49 -18.08 -22.75
N VAL A 625 4.38 -19.24 -22.06
CA VAL A 625 5.39 -20.32 -22.17
C VAL A 625 5.45 -20.85 -23.60
N ALA A 626 4.32 -21.01 -24.29
CA ALA A 626 4.31 -21.46 -25.69
C ALA A 626 4.95 -20.43 -26.63
N GLU A 627 4.71 -19.13 -26.42
CA GLU A 627 5.36 -18.04 -27.16
C GLU A 627 6.88 -18.06 -26.94
N ASP A 628 7.33 -18.16 -25.68
CA ASP A 628 8.76 -18.23 -25.32
C ASP A 628 9.45 -19.48 -25.91
N GLU A 629 8.75 -20.63 -25.98
CA GLU A 629 9.27 -21.83 -26.62
C GLU A 629 9.44 -21.68 -28.13
N GLU A 630 8.50 -21.00 -28.80
CA GLU A 630 8.62 -20.70 -30.23
C GLU A 630 9.80 -19.76 -30.50
N GLU A 631 9.97 -18.71 -29.69
CA GLU A 631 11.10 -17.81 -29.79
C GLU A 631 12.43 -18.51 -29.48
N TYR A 632 12.46 -19.38 -28.46
CA TYR A 632 13.66 -20.20 -28.14
C TYR A 632 14.03 -21.16 -29.28
N LYS A 633 13.03 -21.77 -29.94
CA LYS A 633 13.26 -22.60 -31.13
C LYS A 633 13.80 -21.79 -32.31
N ALA A 634 13.35 -20.55 -32.49
CA ALA A 634 13.79 -19.64 -33.53
C ALA A 634 15.24 -19.12 -33.34
N VAL A 635 15.74 -19.10 -32.11
CA VAL A 635 17.08 -18.59 -31.76
C VAL A 635 18.14 -19.70 -31.66
N ARG A 636 17.81 -20.98 -31.95
CA ARG A 636 18.79 -22.09 -31.89
C ARG A 636 19.97 -21.84 -32.82
N THR A 637 21.18 -21.83 -32.26
CA THR A 637 22.41 -21.74 -33.05
C THR A 637 22.70 -23.06 -33.78
N ILE A 638 23.43 -22.98 -34.91
CA ILE A 638 23.82 -24.15 -35.71
C ILE A 638 24.41 -25.30 -34.86
N PRO A 639 25.32 -25.08 -33.88
CA PRO A 639 25.84 -26.15 -33.03
C PRO A 639 24.78 -26.78 -32.11
N GLN A 640 23.81 -25.98 -31.68
CA GLN A 640 22.68 -26.47 -30.81
C GLN A 640 21.71 -27.36 -31.61
N LEU A 641 21.38 -26.97 -32.84
CA LEU A 641 20.60 -27.79 -33.78
C LEU A 641 21.29 -29.11 -34.12
N GLU A 642 22.59 -29.09 -34.39
CA GLU A 642 23.37 -30.30 -34.67
C GLU A 642 23.38 -31.26 -33.46
N LYS A 643 23.51 -30.72 -32.24
CA LYS A 643 23.46 -31.49 -30.99
C LYS A 643 22.07 -32.08 -30.74
N ALA A 644 21.00 -31.31 -30.94
CA ALA A 644 19.60 -31.77 -30.81
C ALA A 644 19.27 -32.88 -31.80
N ILE A 645 19.66 -32.74 -33.08
CA ILE A 645 19.51 -33.77 -34.12
C ILE A 645 20.21 -35.06 -33.70
N ALA A 646 21.43 -34.98 -33.16
CA ALA A 646 22.18 -36.16 -32.73
C ALA A 646 21.49 -36.87 -31.53
N GLN A 647 20.91 -36.13 -30.62
CA GLN A 647 20.19 -36.68 -29.46
C GLN A 647 18.88 -37.36 -29.87
N ILE A 648 18.06 -36.69 -30.72
CA ILE A 648 16.82 -37.27 -31.22
C ILE A 648 17.09 -38.52 -32.04
N LYS A 649 18.11 -38.53 -32.84
CA LYS A 649 18.58 -39.72 -33.59
C LYS A 649 18.93 -40.89 -32.68
N LYS A 650 19.56 -40.61 -31.50
CA LYS A 650 19.88 -41.61 -30.51
C LYS A 650 18.62 -42.18 -29.82
N LYS A 651 17.65 -41.32 -29.49
CA LYS A 651 16.35 -41.70 -28.92
C LYS A 651 15.51 -42.52 -29.92
N MET A 652 15.44 -42.08 -31.17
CA MET A 652 14.76 -42.79 -32.26
C MET A 652 15.34 -44.21 -32.46
N ASN A 653 16.66 -44.34 -32.50
CA ASN A 653 17.31 -45.64 -32.62
C ASN A 653 17.07 -46.54 -31.39
N LYS A 654 16.91 -45.97 -30.21
CA LYS A 654 16.54 -46.72 -29.00
C LYS A 654 15.09 -47.19 -29.06
N ALA A 655 14.12 -46.30 -29.37
CA ALA A 655 12.73 -46.66 -29.54
C ALA A 655 12.53 -47.74 -30.63
N ALA A 656 13.27 -47.65 -31.75
CA ALA A 656 13.25 -48.69 -32.78
C ALA A 656 13.80 -50.04 -32.29
N LYS A 657 14.84 -50.06 -31.45
CA LYS A 657 15.34 -51.29 -30.82
C LYS A 657 14.37 -51.89 -29.82
N ASP A 658 13.64 -51.05 -29.11
CA ASP A 658 12.63 -51.43 -28.13
C ASP A 658 11.28 -51.81 -28.79
N MET A 659 11.24 -51.84 -30.12
CA MET A 659 10.06 -52.15 -30.99
C MET A 659 8.88 -51.17 -30.82
N ASP A 660 9.11 -49.97 -30.29
CA ASP A 660 8.14 -48.90 -30.24
C ASP A 660 8.18 -48.08 -31.55
N PHE A 661 7.51 -48.63 -32.56
CA PHE A 661 7.53 -48.03 -33.93
C PHE A 661 6.76 -46.73 -34.01
N MET A 662 5.75 -46.49 -33.10
CA MET A 662 5.00 -45.26 -33.08
C MET A 662 5.84 -44.09 -32.53
N GLU A 663 6.57 -44.32 -31.41
CA GLU A 663 7.48 -43.34 -30.85
C GLU A 663 8.71 -43.11 -31.77
N ALA A 664 9.22 -44.18 -32.41
CA ALA A 664 10.28 -44.05 -33.38
C ALA A 664 9.90 -43.21 -34.60
N ALA A 665 8.67 -43.35 -35.10
CA ALA A 665 8.15 -42.55 -36.22
C ALA A 665 7.99 -41.07 -35.84
N LYS A 666 7.49 -40.76 -34.65
CA LYS A 666 7.33 -39.42 -34.12
C LYS A 666 8.70 -38.70 -33.96
N LEU A 667 9.66 -39.41 -33.38
CA LEU A 667 11.04 -38.89 -33.21
C LEU A 667 11.77 -38.68 -34.56
N ARG A 668 11.46 -39.51 -35.60
CA ARG A 668 11.94 -39.33 -36.94
C ARG A 668 11.41 -38.04 -37.57
N ASP A 669 10.13 -37.77 -37.44
CA ASP A 669 9.49 -36.59 -38.02
C ASP A 669 10.03 -35.31 -37.33
N GLU A 670 10.24 -35.36 -36.02
CA GLU A 670 10.88 -34.27 -35.25
C GLU A 670 12.34 -34.03 -35.68
N MET A 671 13.11 -35.11 -35.91
CA MET A 671 14.49 -35.01 -36.40
C MET A 671 14.56 -34.39 -37.82
N LEU A 672 13.60 -34.77 -38.71
CA LEU A 672 13.55 -34.21 -40.07
C LEU A 672 13.19 -32.72 -40.06
N ALA A 673 12.29 -32.28 -39.17
CA ALA A 673 11.95 -30.87 -38.99
C ALA A 673 13.19 -30.05 -38.58
N LEU A 674 13.96 -30.53 -37.60
CA LEU A 674 15.18 -29.86 -37.14
C LEU A 674 16.30 -29.88 -38.21
N GLN A 675 16.38 -30.92 -39.03
CA GLN A 675 17.33 -30.96 -40.15
C GLN A 675 16.97 -29.94 -41.24
N GLU A 676 15.70 -29.72 -41.49
CA GLU A 676 15.23 -28.70 -42.41
C GLU A 676 15.51 -27.28 -41.90
N GLU A 677 15.33 -27.07 -40.60
CA GLU A 677 15.67 -25.82 -39.91
C GLU A 677 17.20 -25.55 -40.02
N LEU A 678 18.02 -26.53 -39.69
CA LEU A 678 19.46 -26.45 -39.82
C LEU A 678 19.90 -26.15 -41.28
N ARG A 679 19.18 -26.69 -42.26
CA ARG A 679 19.46 -26.44 -43.69
C ARG A 679 19.11 -25.02 -44.12
N LYS A 680 18.06 -24.41 -43.49
CA LYS A 680 17.69 -23.02 -43.74
C LYS A 680 18.67 -22.02 -43.11
N MET A 681 19.37 -22.43 -42.06
CA MET A 681 20.35 -21.60 -41.35
C MET A 681 21.80 -21.74 -41.90
N LYS A 682 22.09 -22.82 -42.62
CA LYS A 682 23.35 -23.00 -43.41
C LYS A 682 23.19 -22.45 -44.83
#